data_d027ab6b4e3e56efe3e6984b240f17d4
#
_entry.id   d027ab6b4e3e56efe3e6984b240f17d4
#
_cell.length_a   1.000
_cell.length_b   1.000
_cell.length_c   1.000
_cell.angle_alpha   90.00
_cell.angle_beta   90.00
_cell.angle_gamma   90.00
#
_symmetry.space_group_name_H-M   'P 1'
#
loop_
_entity.id
_entity.type
_entity.pdbx_description
1 polymer ?
#
loop_
_entity_poly.entity_id
_entity_poly.type
_entity_poly.pdbx_seq_one_letter_code
_entity_poly.pdbx_strand_id
1 'polypeptide(L)'
;GVDEKITDIELAVPFIGTIGSDVERYVQPKLAFVDNGSPFKAQGETLPFHDSIATKLHAELKDYDLVHLSGMIPVPLDLKVNTGTVSLSADLLFALATQTKPATIILSGTASADRVSANMTDKLAKQNSVAFERLSVTLGELDLIKQSALVKDVTLTAPKVSLERLANGNLAWAGIVKKEKGAAGQAEKKSDKKPAAKAEEKPAAAAQPQSSSSSDFAWTVEKITVKDGSVNFLDRTVKNTQISADKLQAGVENLTLKSGEKTAFKLSTNTLGGSLSLDGRTSLSESSVNTLVKAEKLKLAQVASYARAAGVDLSGILSTDLDVGLSAKQDVDATVKGALTLGSLSVSVPQSGLKSAAREFSVNGANLEWRGKDSSISLTNDSLKLSGLSTKLAGELELDASLGAFAARNVSFAKKGSMSASVGSVRASKISTSLPVNAAQVTVLTDAAELKSVGWKDGSAGYTRLGSTSANKIAFEIAGQKTQFGSINEVSVSKVNAPAAGTITIDSVTVDRPFYRVTKDEKGNLDIDPLLGKRESAEKAKEVRELIHEKTEQIEGKMGREAERPIRVGEIAVTKGFLGFTDRSISPSGEFRCGDVNVSVKPFVVGGEDTPSTLRVTALVNGVSKIDVTGNGSPLADKGKLTAKGSLTAVAMPFFSPYTQHYTSYPIKRGNLTIDADVTVTDKSKLNVENHITIERLEWGEYTPNATSSSLPVTIASALLTDSKGNVDFGLPVSGDLADPTFSIGEVVLIALKNLIIKVAASPVKLITALATFGVGEGATHSVLIPFVPGQASMGDEQKAIAQPIVEAMKKNPKSKLEIVPVIAIKGEDQEVHRHTYDGMLKIAMSTLPEEERTRDAAVSKVFKMILPKEDQSLSTQEKERKLYQAVKPDLNTVINVASARAKSFSRMLVQNGIEESRIFLASHQIDEQGTTGGVKVAILD
;
A
#
# COMPACT_ATOMS: atom_id res chain seq x y z
N GLY A 1 9.86 -13.42 -71.04
CA GLY A 1 8.97 -12.36 -71.41
C GLY A 1 7.54 -12.69 -71.10
N VAL A 2 6.75 -11.71 -70.86
CA VAL A 2 5.29 -11.90 -70.68
C VAL A 2 4.69 -11.73 -72.07
N ASP A 3 3.86 -12.72 -72.53
CA ASP A 3 3.24 -12.63 -73.81
C ASP A 3 2.09 -11.63 -73.79
N GLU A 4 2.14 -10.58 -74.65
CA GLU A 4 1.11 -9.56 -74.80
C GLU A 4 0.22 -9.88 -75.97
N LYS A 5 -1.13 -9.88 -75.77
CA LYS A 5 -2.11 -10.09 -76.80
C LYS A 5 -3.00 -8.82 -76.94
N ILE A 6 -2.76 -8.07 -77.97
CA ILE A 6 -3.59 -6.89 -78.29
C ILE A 6 -4.53 -7.26 -79.44
N THR A 7 -5.79 -7.04 -79.24
CA THR A 7 -6.89 -7.30 -80.25
C THR A 7 -7.79 -6.08 -80.36
N ASP A 8 -8.65 -6.10 -81.45
CA ASP A 8 -9.70 -5.14 -81.66
C ASP A 8 -9.20 -3.69 -81.68
N ILE A 9 -8.11 -3.45 -82.35
CA ILE A 9 -7.47 -2.13 -82.48
C ILE A 9 -8.29 -1.22 -83.40
N GLU A 10 -8.81 -0.16 -82.83
CA GLU A 10 -9.51 0.91 -83.58
C GLU A 10 -8.73 2.22 -83.41
N LEU A 11 -8.31 2.79 -84.54
CA LEU A 11 -7.69 4.12 -84.53
C LEU A 11 -8.51 5.01 -85.48
N ALA A 12 -9.03 6.12 -84.96
CA ALA A 12 -9.76 7.12 -85.76
C ALA A 12 -9.17 8.51 -85.55
N VAL A 13 -8.83 9.16 -86.65
CA VAL A 13 -8.39 10.55 -86.67
C VAL A 13 -9.35 11.29 -87.66
N PRO A 14 -10.50 11.79 -87.17
CA PRO A 14 -11.56 12.29 -88.05
C PRO A 14 -11.19 13.44 -88.95
N PHE A 15 -10.20 14.21 -88.60
CA PHE A 15 -9.72 15.31 -89.37
C PHE A 15 -8.27 15.60 -88.98
N ILE A 16 -7.42 15.92 -89.94
CA ILE A 16 -6.06 16.47 -89.76
C ILE A 16 -5.75 17.42 -90.95
N GLY A 17 -5.44 18.67 -90.65
CA GLY A 17 -5.13 19.67 -91.70
C GLY A 17 -3.92 20.48 -91.38
N THR A 18 -3.06 20.78 -92.36
CA THR A 18 -1.82 21.52 -92.25
C THR A 18 -1.94 22.88 -92.88
N ILE A 19 -3.11 23.29 -93.42
CA ILE A 19 -3.41 24.56 -94.03
C ILE A 19 -3.57 25.60 -92.94
N GLY A 20 -3.03 26.80 -93.11
CA GLY A 20 -3.01 27.88 -92.13
C GLY A 20 -4.34 28.22 -91.51
N SER A 21 -5.50 28.02 -92.17
CA SER A 21 -6.83 28.19 -91.60
C SER A 21 -7.26 27.07 -90.68
N ASP A 22 -6.58 25.93 -90.77
CA ASP A 22 -6.95 24.72 -89.96
C ASP A 22 -6.01 24.50 -88.76
N VAL A 23 -4.96 25.37 -88.63
CA VAL A 23 -3.99 25.24 -87.49
C VAL A 23 -4.65 25.52 -86.15
N GLU A 24 -5.75 26.28 -86.08
CA GLU A 24 -6.54 26.57 -84.89
C GLU A 24 -7.66 25.56 -84.66
N ARG A 25 -7.82 24.58 -85.54
CA ARG A 25 -8.88 23.59 -85.44
C ARG A 25 -8.39 22.31 -84.69
N TYR A 26 -9.15 21.91 -83.67
CA TYR A 26 -8.82 20.72 -82.91
C TYR A 26 -8.99 19.44 -83.73
N VAL A 27 -7.97 18.60 -83.75
CA VAL A 27 -8.01 17.20 -84.17
C VAL A 27 -8.52 16.35 -83.04
N GLN A 28 -9.43 15.43 -83.31
CA GLN A 28 -10.04 14.57 -82.27
C GLN A 28 -9.67 13.13 -82.48
N PRO A 29 -8.48 12.68 -82.13
CA PRO A 29 -8.01 11.31 -82.18
C PRO A 29 -8.77 10.40 -81.23
N LYS A 30 -9.04 9.18 -81.65
CA LYS A 30 -9.57 8.09 -80.83
C LYS A 30 -8.76 6.83 -81.06
N LEU A 31 -8.37 6.20 -79.94
CA LEU A 31 -7.71 4.91 -79.97
C LEU A 31 -8.45 3.94 -78.99
N ALA A 32 -8.80 2.77 -79.48
CA ALA A 32 -9.32 1.73 -78.66
C ALA A 32 -8.63 0.40 -79.04
N PHE A 33 -8.43 -0.42 -78.05
CA PHE A 33 -7.95 -1.80 -78.23
C PHE A 33 -8.27 -2.64 -77.00
N VAL A 34 -8.16 -3.92 -77.13
CA VAL A 34 -8.25 -4.86 -76.01
C VAL A 34 -6.90 -5.47 -75.78
N ASP A 35 -6.33 -5.25 -74.62
CA ASP A 35 -5.04 -5.80 -74.20
C ASP A 35 -5.24 -6.91 -73.17
N ASN A 36 -4.89 -8.14 -73.53
CA ASN A 36 -5.07 -9.35 -72.71
C ASN A 36 -6.49 -9.48 -72.10
N GLY A 37 -7.51 -9.07 -72.91
CA GLY A 37 -8.93 -9.10 -72.51
C GLY A 37 -9.44 -7.84 -71.80
N SER A 38 -8.56 -6.87 -71.51
CA SER A 38 -8.89 -5.60 -70.87
C SER A 38 -9.05 -4.48 -71.88
N PRO A 39 -10.17 -3.80 -71.91
CA PRO A 39 -10.42 -2.74 -72.91
C PRO A 39 -9.63 -1.45 -72.52
N PHE A 40 -8.89 -0.96 -73.48
CA PHE A 40 -8.24 0.39 -73.42
C PHE A 40 -8.96 1.31 -74.41
N LYS A 41 -9.18 2.53 -73.96
CA LYS A 41 -9.74 3.61 -74.79
C LYS A 41 -8.98 4.88 -74.52
N ALA A 42 -8.56 5.59 -75.57
CA ALA A 42 -8.07 6.94 -75.45
C ALA A 42 -8.76 7.85 -76.49
N GLN A 43 -9.17 9.02 -76.06
CA GLN A 43 -9.75 10.04 -76.96
C GLN A 43 -9.38 11.42 -76.49
N GLY A 44 -9.35 12.37 -77.42
CA GLY A 44 -8.99 13.73 -77.05
C GLY A 44 -9.09 14.78 -78.13
N GLU A 45 -8.56 15.89 -77.83
CA GLU A 45 -8.49 17.03 -78.69
C GLU A 45 -7.05 17.56 -78.72
N THR A 46 -6.48 17.82 -79.93
CA THR A 46 -5.10 18.31 -80.03
C THR A 46 -5.04 19.38 -81.19
N LEU A 47 -4.17 20.33 -80.94
CA LEU A 47 -3.77 21.34 -82.00
C LEU A 47 -2.34 20.98 -82.48
N PRO A 48 -2.16 19.98 -83.33
CA PRO A 48 -0.82 19.39 -83.58
C PRO A 48 0.12 20.34 -84.36
N PHE A 49 -0.43 21.34 -85.07
CA PHE A 49 0.29 22.32 -85.87
C PHE A 49 0.25 23.73 -85.33
N HIS A 50 -0.39 23.96 -84.16
CA HIS A 50 -0.35 25.23 -83.47
C HIS A 50 0.91 25.31 -82.59
N ASP A 51 1.45 26.56 -82.45
CA ASP A 51 2.66 26.77 -81.65
C ASP A 51 2.60 26.18 -80.21
N SER A 52 1.45 26.14 -79.65
CA SER A 52 1.26 25.54 -78.30
C SER A 52 1.14 24.02 -78.29
N ILE A 53 0.91 23.36 -79.42
CA ILE A 53 0.55 21.95 -79.45
C ILE A 53 -0.45 21.54 -78.36
N ALA A 54 -1.45 22.39 -78.07
CA ALA A 54 -2.40 22.17 -77.00
C ALA A 54 -3.15 20.86 -77.17
N THR A 55 -3.02 19.95 -76.22
CA THR A 55 -3.63 18.61 -76.25
C THR A 55 -4.33 18.33 -74.95
N LYS A 56 -5.59 17.89 -75.08
CA LYS A 56 -6.34 17.24 -74.00
C LYS A 56 -6.61 15.78 -74.37
N LEU A 57 -6.16 14.88 -73.54
CA LEU A 57 -6.32 13.44 -73.78
C LEU A 57 -6.99 12.83 -72.56
N HIS A 58 -8.02 12.03 -72.79
CA HIS A 58 -8.64 11.16 -71.79
C HIS A 58 -8.35 9.71 -72.17
N ALA A 59 -7.79 8.96 -71.22
CA ALA A 59 -7.48 7.54 -71.41
C ALA A 59 -8.11 6.68 -70.34
N GLU A 60 -8.73 5.59 -70.69
CA GLU A 60 -9.33 4.60 -69.83
C GLU A 60 -8.75 3.21 -70.04
N LEU A 61 -8.37 2.54 -68.98
CA LEU A 61 -8.02 1.11 -68.94
C LEU A 61 -8.90 0.44 -67.90
N LYS A 62 -9.63 -0.62 -68.27
CA LYS A 62 -10.53 -1.30 -67.35
C LYS A 62 -10.14 -2.72 -67.06
N ASP A 63 -10.17 -3.08 -65.73
CA ASP A 63 -10.02 -4.44 -65.22
C ASP A 63 -8.76 -5.19 -65.75
N TYR A 64 -7.67 -4.48 -65.89
CA TYR A 64 -6.39 -5.09 -66.32
C TYR A 64 -5.82 -6.03 -65.26
N ASP A 65 -5.40 -7.25 -65.68
CA ASP A 65 -4.94 -8.26 -64.74
C ASP A 65 -3.64 -7.82 -64.07
N LEU A 66 -3.70 -7.61 -62.73
CA LEU A 66 -2.57 -7.21 -61.91
C LEU A 66 -1.51 -8.28 -61.80
N VAL A 67 -1.85 -9.57 -61.93
CA VAL A 67 -0.88 -10.68 -61.96
C VAL A 67 0.03 -10.52 -63.17
N HIS A 68 -0.57 -10.28 -64.36
CA HIS A 68 0.13 -10.03 -65.59
C HIS A 68 1.01 -8.74 -65.48
N LEU A 69 0.44 -7.64 -65.05
CA LEU A 69 1.13 -6.36 -64.85
C LEU A 69 2.35 -6.50 -63.90
N SER A 70 2.22 -7.29 -62.84
CA SER A 70 3.31 -7.48 -61.85
C SER A 70 4.53 -8.18 -62.46
N GLY A 71 4.35 -9.00 -63.55
CA GLY A 71 5.43 -9.61 -64.29
C GLY A 71 6.23 -8.66 -65.15
N MET A 72 5.69 -7.49 -65.49
CA MET A 72 6.28 -6.42 -66.29
C MET A 72 7.05 -5.40 -65.45
N ILE A 73 6.83 -5.33 -64.12
CA ILE A 73 7.48 -4.34 -63.26
C ILE A 73 8.95 -4.69 -63.10
N PRO A 74 9.89 -3.77 -63.51
CA PRO A 74 11.31 -4.03 -63.46
C PRO A 74 11.92 -4.06 -62.06
N VAL A 75 11.16 -3.76 -61.00
CA VAL A 75 11.63 -3.76 -59.60
C VAL A 75 11.62 -5.17 -59.04
N PRO A 76 12.75 -5.69 -58.54
CA PRO A 76 12.80 -7.02 -57.94
C PRO A 76 12.07 -6.98 -56.58
N LEU A 77 10.79 -7.30 -56.59
CA LEU A 77 9.98 -7.43 -55.36
C LEU A 77 10.00 -8.88 -54.88
N ASP A 78 10.15 -9.09 -53.58
CA ASP A 78 9.97 -10.41 -52.96
C ASP A 78 8.50 -10.62 -52.58
N LEU A 79 7.60 -10.21 -53.52
CA LEU A 79 6.16 -10.29 -53.44
C LEU A 79 5.60 -11.00 -54.66
N LYS A 80 4.74 -11.97 -54.44
CA LYS A 80 3.94 -12.61 -55.48
C LYS A 80 2.51 -12.13 -55.42
N VAL A 81 2.05 -11.47 -56.45
CA VAL A 81 0.65 -11.13 -56.65
C VAL A 81 -0.10 -12.41 -57.10
N ASN A 82 -1.20 -12.74 -56.40
CA ASN A 82 -2.00 -13.92 -56.68
C ASN A 82 -3.27 -13.58 -57.44
N THR A 83 -3.88 -12.46 -57.12
CA THR A 83 -5.11 -12.00 -57.76
C THR A 83 -5.16 -10.46 -57.73
N GLY A 84 -5.94 -9.90 -58.60
CA GLY A 84 -6.30 -8.47 -58.61
C GLY A 84 -6.49 -7.94 -60.03
N THR A 85 -7.27 -6.87 -60.16
CA THR A 85 -7.39 -6.12 -61.41
C THR A 85 -7.08 -4.65 -61.16
N VAL A 86 -6.59 -3.93 -62.15
CA VAL A 86 -6.34 -2.50 -62.10
C VAL A 86 -7.16 -1.80 -63.15
N SER A 87 -7.79 -0.70 -62.81
CA SER A 87 -8.46 0.21 -63.70
C SER A 87 -7.91 1.60 -63.56
N LEU A 88 -7.78 2.31 -64.65
CA LEU A 88 -7.23 3.64 -64.72
C LEU A 88 -8.12 4.54 -65.63
N SER A 89 -8.36 5.74 -65.19
CA SER A 89 -8.97 6.80 -65.99
C SER A 89 -8.11 8.02 -65.80
N ALA A 90 -7.47 8.50 -66.83
CA ALA A 90 -6.54 9.60 -66.75
C ALA A 90 -6.79 10.69 -67.82
N ASP A 91 -6.70 11.92 -67.34
CA ASP A 91 -6.83 13.13 -68.16
C ASP A 91 -5.47 13.83 -68.25
N LEU A 92 -4.96 14.00 -69.44
CA LEU A 92 -3.71 14.76 -69.73
C LEU A 92 -4.06 16.06 -70.37
N LEU A 93 -3.57 17.17 -69.80
CA LEU A 93 -3.54 18.47 -70.36
C LEU A 93 -2.08 18.85 -70.68
N PHE A 94 -1.75 18.96 -71.93
CA PHE A 94 -0.41 19.32 -72.44
C PHE A 94 -0.46 20.56 -73.31
N ALA A 95 0.45 21.48 -73.05
CA ALA A 95 0.69 22.60 -73.99
C ALA A 95 2.17 23.03 -73.90
N LEU A 96 2.78 23.32 -75.05
CA LEU A 96 4.10 23.96 -75.08
C LEU A 96 4.01 25.44 -74.65
N ALA A 97 5.14 25.99 -74.21
CA ALA A 97 5.29 27.42 -73.94
C ALA A 97 5.12 28.25 -75.25
N THR A 98 4.34 29.33 -75.18
CA THR A 98 4.20 30.31 -76.19
C THR A 98 4.78 31.63 -75.68
N GLN A 99 4.83 32.67 -76.53
CA GLN A 99 5.27 34.03 -76.12
C GLN A 99 4.42 34.60 -74.97
N THR A 100 3.20 34.17 -74.81
CA THR A 100 2.22 34.69 -73.81
C THR A 100 1.80 33.74 -72.72
N LYS A 101 2.09 32.44 -72.84
CA LYS A 101 1.69 31.41 -71.91
C LYS A 101 2.84 30.45 -71.64
N PRO A 102 3.05 30.05 -70.33
CA PRO A 102 4.04 29.02 -70.02
C PRO A 102 3.61 27.65 -70.50
N ALA A 103 4.58 26.69 -70.55
CA ALA A 103 4.26 25.32 -70.80
C ALA A 103 3.34 24.72 -69.72
N THR A 104 2.48 23.80 -70.08
CA THR A 104 1.56 23.09 -69.18
C THR A 104 1.66 21.58 -69.43
N ILE A 105 1.90 20.81 -68.41
CA ILE A 105 1.83 19.35 -68.40
C ILE A 105 1.14 18.94 -67.13
N ILE A 106 -0.18 18.70 -67.19
CA ILE A 106 -1.00 18.38 -66.05
C ILE A 106 -1.63 17.03 -66.30
N LEU A 107 -1.48 16.09 -65.31
CA LEU A 107 -2.14 14.84 -65.29
C LEU A 107 -3.16 14.81 -64.13
N SER A 108 -4.34 14.36 -64.36
CA SER A 108 -5.36 14.12 -63.36
C SER A 108 -6.13 12.83 -63.66
N GLY A 109 -6.94 12.32 -62.70
CA GLY A 109 -7.72 11.14 -62.96
C GLY A 109 -7.91 10.23 -61.73
N THR A 110 -8.31 9.01 -62.01
CA THR A 110 -8.57 8.00 -60.98
C THR A 110 -7.88 6.67 -61.31
N ALA A 111 -7.32 6.01 -60.33
CA ALA A 111 -6.79 4.68 -60.43
C ALA A 111 -7.45 3.78 -59.35
N SER A 112 -7.85 2.56 -59.71
CA SER A 112 -8.29 1.60 -58.70
C SER A 112 -7.61 0.25 -58.90
N ALA A 113 -7.42 -0.45 -57.77
CA ALA A 113 -7.02 -1.83 -57.77
C ALA A 113 -8.05 -2.63 -56.96
N ASP A 114 -8.60 -3.67 -57.59
CA ASP A 114 -9.73 -4.42 -57.05
C ASP A 114 -9.37 -5.86 -56.77
N ARG A 115 -9.89 -6.40 -55.62
CA ARG A 115 -9.71 -7.81 -55.20
C ARG A 115 -8.26 -8.29 -55.19
N VAL A 116 -7.36 -7.47 -54.71
CA VAL A 116 -5.93 -7.75 -54.70
C VAL A 116 -5.57 -8.70 -53.56
N SER A 117 -4.76 -9.71 -53.86
CA SER A 117 -4.11 -10.52 -52.88
C SER A 117 -2.66 -10.80 -53.29
N ALA A 118 -1.75 -10.67 -52.37
CA ALA A 118 -0.32 -10.93 -52.56
C ALA A 118 0.32 -11.48 -51.27
N ASN A 119 1.36 -12.29 -51.45
CA ASN A 119 2.14 -12.84 -50.33
C ASN A 119 3.63 -12.81 -50.64
N MET A 120 4.44 -12.80 -49.57
CA MET A 120 5.90 -12.84 -49.74
C MET A 120 6.36 -14.20 -50.30
N THR A 121 7.38 -14.16 -51.12
CA THR A 121 7.95 -15.34 -51.78
C THR A 121 9.03 -16.04 -50.93
N ASP A 122 9.58 -15.35 -49.94
CA ASP A 122 10.58 -15.92 -49.01
C ASP A 122 10.00 -17.09 -48.21
N LYS A 123 10.74 -18.20 -48.19
CA LYS A 123 10.36 -19.42 -47.47
C LYS A 123 10.19 -19.22 -45.98
N LEU A 124 10.90 -18.24 -45.39
CA LEU A 124 10.86 -17.92 -43.96
C LEU A 124 9.66 -17.02 -43.62
N ALA A 125 9.04 -16.34 -44.59
CA ALA A 125 8.06 -15.33 -44.41
C ALA A 125 6.70 -15.66 -45.11
N LYS A 126 6.43 -16.91 -45.42
CA LYS A 126 5.23 -17.37 -46.17
C LYS A 126 3.90 -16.95 -45.59
N GLN A 127 3.84 -16.62 -44.29
CA GLN A 127 2.60 -16.16 -43.64
C GLN A 127 2.36 -14.65 -43.81
N ASN A 128 3.34 -13.92 -44.37
CA ASN A 128 3.17 -12.51 -44.64
C ASN A 128 2.37 -12.33 -45.95
N SER A 129 1.22 -11.73 -45.80
CA SER A 129 0.28 -11.48 -46.89
C SER A 129 -0.39 -10.12 -46.76
N VAL A 130 -0.77 -9.59 -47.90
CA VAL A 130 -1.64 -8.42 -48.00
C VAL A 130 -2.77 -8.75 -48.96
N ALA A 131 -3.98 -8.42 -48.57
CA ALA A 131 -5.14 -8.50 -49.42
C ALA A 131 -6.06 -7.30 -49.16
N PHE A 132 -6.81 -6.86 -50.16
CA PHE A 132 -7.82 -5.84 -50.00
C PHE A 132 -8.90 -5.97 -51.06
N GLU A 133 -10.09 -5.43 -50.75
CA GLU A 133 -11.21 -5.43 -51.73
C GLU A 133 -10.99 -4.38 -52.79
N ARG A 134 -10.66 -3.14 -52.39
CA ARG A 134 -10.42 -2.05 -53.30
C ARG A 134 -9.43 -1.04 -52.75
N LEU A 135 -8.48 -0.62 -53.56
CA LEU A 135 -7.71 0.58 -53.43
C LEU A 135 -8.16 1.56 -54.50
N SER A 136 -8.57 2.75 -54.15
CA SER A 136 -8.95 3.82 -55.07
C SER A 136 -8.10 5.06 -54.81
N VAL A 137 -7.52 5.63 -55.84
CA VAL A 137 -6.74 6.85 -55.81
C VAL A 137 -7.34 7.86 -56.78
N THR A 138 -7.64 9.06 -56.31
CA THR A 138 -8.07 10.17 -57.12
C THR A 138 -6.97 11.25 -57.16
N LEU A 139 -6.34 11.34 -58.30
CA LEU A 139 -5.32 12.34 -58.59
C LEU A 139 -6.07 13.64 -59.04
N GLY A 140 -6.00 14.69 -58.25
CA GLY A 140 -6.55 15.99 -58.59
C GLY A 140 -5.74 16.69 -59.66
N GLU A 141 -4.44 16.77 -59.43
CA GLU A 141 -3.51 17.47 -60.34
C GLU A 141 -2.08 16.97 -60.08
N LEU A 142 -1.36 16.61 -61.15
CA LEU A 142 0.07 16.46 -61.16
C LEU A 142 0.62 17.43 -62.21
N ASP A 143 1.13 18.56 -61.77
CA ASP A 143 1.75 19.57 -62.63
C ASP A 143 3.28 19.35 -62.68
N LEU A 144 3.73 18.82 -63.80
CA LEU A 144 5.14 18.49 -63.99
C LEU A 144 6.01 19.71 -64.23
N ILE A 145 5.39 20.82 -64.63
CA ILE A 145 6.13 22.09 -64.84
C ILE A 145 6.33 22.81 -63.52
N LYS A 146 5.28 22.89 -62.68
CA LYS A 146 5.35 23.47 -61.32
C LYS A 146 5.95 22.50 -60.28
N GLN A 147 6.21 21.25 -60.66
CA GLN A 147 6.69 20.23 -59.75
C GLN A 147 5.81 20.10 -58.53
N SER A 148 4.49 19.94 -58.75
CA SER A 148 3.52 19.78 -57.68
C SER A 148 2.53 18.66 -57.93
N ALA A 149 2.09 18.00 -56.88
CA ALA A 149 1.04 16.97 -56.95
C ALA A 149 -0.03 17.20 -55.89
N LEU A 150 -1.29 17.13 -56.31
CA LEU A 150 -2.47 17.10 -55.45
C LEU A 150 -3.20 15.79 -55.62
N VAL A 151 -3.16 14.93 -54.63
CA VAL A 151 -4.00 13.73 -54.52
C VAL A 151 -5.22 14.05 -53.67
N LYS A 152 -6.44 13.98 -54.25
CA LYS A 152 -7.71 14.30 -53.55
C LYS A 152 -8.10 13.27 -52.58
N ASP A 153 -8.09 12.02 -53.01
CA ASP A 153 -8.57 10.88 -52.18
C ASP A 153 -7.75 9.61 -52.42
N VAL A 154 -7.45 8.93 -51.34
CA VAL A 154 -6.91 7.55 -51.33
C VAL A 154 -7.76 6.74 -50.39
N THR A 155 -8.58 5.82 -50.96
CA THR A 155 -9.45 4.96 -50.14
C THR A 155 -9.01 3.50 -50.29
N LEU A 156 -8.74 2.84 -49.13
CA LEU A 156 -8.40 1.43 -49.05
C LEU A 156 -9.49 0.68 -48.28
N THR A 157 -10.16 -0.25 -48.93
CA THR A 157 -11.30 -0.98 -48.38
C THR A 157 -10.93 -2.42 -48.05
N ALA A 158 -11.30 -2.83 -46.83
CA ALA A 158 -11.11 -4.17 -46.27
C ALA A 158 -9.69 -4.73 -46.42
N PRO A 159 -8.63 -3.92 -46.06
CA PRO A 159 -7.28 -4.48 -46.10
C PRO A 159 -7.12 -5.56 -45.03
N LYS A 160 -6.51 -6.69 -45.43
CA LYS A 160 -6.09 -7.79 -44.56
C LYS A 160 -4.58 -7.91 -44.65
N VAL A 161 -3.88 -7.61 -43.57
CA VAL A 161 -2.42 -7.60 -43.54
C VAL A 161 -1.94 -8.59 -42.49
N SER A 162 -1.08 -9.52 -42.91
CA SER A 162 -0.39 -10.42 -42.00
C SER A 162 1.08 -10.01 -41.94
N LEU A 163 1.56 -9.69 -40.73
CA LEU A 163 2.92 -9.25 -40.48
C LEU A 163 3.60 -10.24 -39.56
N GLU A 164 4.87 -10.49 -39.82
CA GLU A 164 5.69 -11.38 -39.02
C GLU A 164 6.98 -10.71 -38.60
N ARG A 165 7.30 -10.78 -37.32
CA ARG A 165 8.63 -10.49 -36.80
C ARG A 165 9.38 -11.80 -36.63
N LEU A 166 10.47 -11.94 -37.39
CA LEU A 166 11.30 -13.13 -37.42
C LEU A 166 12.08 -13.32 -36.12
N ALA A 167 12.59 -14.54 -35.86
CA ALA A 167 13.36 -14.84 -34.64
C ALA A 167 14.62 -13.98 -34.45
N ASN A 168 15.19 -13.42 -35.58
CA ASN A 168 16.29 -12.47 -35.51
C ASN A 168 15.88 -11.01 -35.19
N GLY A 169 14.61 -10.76 -34.90
CA GLY A 169 14.08 -9.44 -34.57
C GLY A 169 13.67 -8.56 -35.75
N ASN A 170 13.95 -8.95 -37.00
CA ASN A 170 13.59 -8.15 -38.14
C ASN A 170 12.13 -8.38 -38.55
N LEU A 171 11.47 -7.32 -39.05
CA LEU A 171 10.17 -7.47 -39.72
C LEU A 171 10.38 -8.11 -41.08
N ALA A 172 9.62 -9.14 -41.40
CA ALA A 172 9.74 -9.83 -42.69
C ALA A 172 9.52 -8.88 -43.90
N TRP A 173 8.64 -7.88 -43.75
CA TRP A 173 8.38 -6.86 -44.76
C TRP A 173 9.54 -5.89 -45.02
N ALA A 174 10.52 -5.78 -44.11
CA ALA A 174 11.68 -4.92 -44.32
C ALA A 174 12.58 -5.33 -45.50
N GLY A 175 12.44 -6.54 -45.97
CA GLY A 175 13.19 -7.10 -47.11
C GLY A 175 12.39 -7.19 -48.43
N ILE A 176 11.23 -6.48 -48.53
CA ILE A 176 10.34 -6.62 -49.69
C ILE A 176 11.00 -6.22 -51.03
N VAL A 177 11.97 -5.29 -51.03
CA VAL A 177 12.79 -4.92 -52.17
C VAL A 177 14.08 -5.69 -52.09
N LYS A 178 14.30 -6.62 -53.03
CA LYS A 178 15.56 -7.35 -53.13
C LYS A 178 16.69 -6.35 -53.44
N LYS A 179 17.65 -6.22 -52.52
CA LYS A 179 18.90 -5.51 -52.81
C LYS A 179 19.58 -6.30 -53.92
N GLU A 180 19.83 -5.66 -55.09
CA GLU A 180 20.67 -6.24 -56.08
C GLU A 180 22.00 -6.69 -55.46
N LYS A 181 22.40 -7.91 -55.70
CA LYS A 181 23.72 -8.40 -55.34
C LYS A 181 24.74 -7.74 -56.30
N GLY A 182 24.95 -6.41 -56.07
CA GLY A 182 26.02 -5.67 -56.65
C GLY A 182 27.34 -6.06 -56.00
N ALA A 183 28.25 -6.58 -56.79
CA ALA A 183 29.64 -6.86 -56.51
C ALA A 183 30.25 -6.15 -55.28
N ALA A 184 30.38 -6.89 -54.20
CA ALA A 184 31.33 -6.59 -53.15
C ALA A 184 31.86 -7.93 -52.62
N GLY A 185 32.71 -8.55 -53.47
CA GLY A 185 33.63 -9.58 -53.03
C GLY A 185 34.75 -8.93 -52.24
N GLN A 186 35.09 -9.59 -51.13
CA GLN A 186 36.33 -9.45 -50.36
C GLN A 186 36.52 -8.22 -49.45
N ALA A 187 36.13 -8.34 -48.19
CA ALA A 187 37.00 -7.95 -47.09
C ALA A 187 36.44 -8.56 -45.75
N GLU A 188 36.61 -9.89 -45.60
CA GLU A 188 36.82 -10.45 -44.24
C GLU A 188 38.30 -10.58 -44.02
N LYS A 189 38.82 -9.92 -42.98
CA LYS A 189 39.69 -10.54 -41.97
C LYS A 189 40.35 -9.50 -41.09
N LYS A 190 40.08 -9.68 -39.80
CA LYS A 190 40.98 -9.48 -38.64
C LYS A 190 41.57 -8.07 -38.42
N SER A 191 41.45 -7.45 -37.28
CA SER A 191 42.05 -7.88 -36.03
C SER A 191 41.92 -6.83 -34.97
N ASP A 192 41.98 -7.30 -33.76
CA ASP A 192 42.17 -6.60 -32.50
C ASP A 192 43.24 -5.50 -32.46
N LYS A 193 42.95 -4.57 -31.53
CA LYS A 193 43.88 -3.82 -30.67
C LYS A 193 43.81 -2.29 -30.75
N LYS A 194 43.35 -1.70 -29.68
CA LYS A 194 43.71 -0.38 -29.12
C LYS A 194 45.27 -0.30 -28.90
N PRO A 195 45.92 0.87 -28.69
CA PRO A 195 45.40 2.20 -28.30
C PRO A 195 46.21 3.40 -28.88
N ALA A 196 45.65 4.60 -28.56
CA ALA A 196 46.32 5.86 -28.22
C ALA A 196 46.97 6.77 -29.26
N ALA A 197 46.44 7.98 -29.28
CA ALA A 197 47.06 9.29 -29.16
C ALA A 197 47.78 9.97 -30.37
N LYS A 198 47.30 11.17 -30.53
CA LYS A 198 48.00 12.43 -30.89
C LYS A 198 48.01 12.93 -32.36
N ALA A 199 47.25 14.00 -32.52
CA ALA A 199 47.70 15.39 -32.91
C ALA A 199 48.07 15.70 -34.34
N GLU A 200 47.36 16.68 -34.88
CA GLU A 200 47.84 17.77 -35.77
C GLU A 200 48.15 17.47 -37.24
N GLU A 201 47.46 18.00 -38.16
CA GLU A 201 47.63 19.27 -38.91
C GLU A 201 46.72 19.34 -40.16
N LYS A 202 46.11 20.51 -40.36
CA LYS A 202 45.52 20.98 -41.64
C LYS A 202 46.66 21.25 -42.66
N PRO A 203 46.51 21.23 -44.01
CA PRO A 203 45.61 22.13 -44.67
C PRO A 203 45.04 21.69 -46.06
N ALA A 204 44.27 22.62 -46.58
CA ALA A 204 43.99 23.02 -47.97
C ALA A 204 42.77 22.45 -48.67
N ALA A 205 41.95 23.42 -48.97
CA ALA A 205 40.75 23.47 -49.79
C ALA A 205 40.84 22.77 -51.15
N ALA A 206 39.79 21.98 -51.43
CA ALA A 206 39.43 21.77 -52.86
C ALA A 206 37.88 21.93 -52.92
N ALA A 207 37.50 22.64 -53.98
CA ALA A 207 36.18 23.18 -54.26
C ALA A 207 35.02 22.22 -54.02
N GLN A 208 34.02 22.68 -53.21
CA GLN A 208 32.68 22.14 -53.24
C GLN A 208 32.05 22.31 -54.63
N PRO A 209 31.41 21.26 -55.18
CA PRO A 209 30.40 21.51 -56.19
C PRO A 209 29.23 22.17 -55.51
N GLN A 210 28.80 23.33 -56.00
CA GLN A 210 27.54 23.96 -55.62
C GLN A 210 26.43 22.92 -55.67
N SER A 211 25.82 22.64 -54.51
CA SER A 211 24.57 21.97 -54.46
C SER A 211 23.54 22.82 -55.19
N SER A 212 23.16 22.37 -56.40
CA SER A 212 21.93 22.85 -57.03
C SER A 212 20.80 22.76 -56.02
N SER A 213 20.15 23.87 -55.77
CA SER A 213 18.89 23.94 -55.05
C SER A 213 17.95 22.92 -55.70
N SER A 214 17.77 21.75 -55.06
CA SER A 214 16.67 20.85 -55.36
C SER A 214 15.38 21.63 -55.05
N SER A 215 14.65 22.03 -56.09
CA SER A 215 13.29 22.51 -55.94
C SER A 215 12.51 21.35 -55.32
N ASP A 216 12.16 21.47 -54.04
CA ASP A 216 11.41 20.41 -53.31
C ASP A 216 10.08 20.25 -54.04
N PHE A 217 9.84 19.07 -54.61
CA PHE A 217 8.60 18.69 -55.23
C PHE A 217 7.45 18.81 -54.20
N ALA A 218 6.55 19.76 -54.42
CA ALA A 218 5.45 20.08 -53.54
C ALA A 218 4.29 19.06 -53.75
N TRP A 219 3.97 18.31 -52.74
CA TRP A 219 2.85 17.38 -52.78
C TRP A 219 1.88 17.55 -51.60
N THR A 220 0.61 17.25 -51.87
CA THR A 220 -0.44 17.24 -50.87
C THR A 220 -1.40 16.07 -51.13
N VAL A 221 -1.72 15.32 -50.11
CA VAL A 221 -2.84 14.36 -50.16
C VAL A 221 -3.94 14.87 -49.26
N GLU A 222 -5.07 15.26 -49.86
CA GLU A 222 -6.18 15.88 -49.11
C GLU A 222 -6.82 14.86 -48.15
N LYS A 223 -7.02 13.60 -48.60
CA LYS A 223 -7.69 12.58 -47.80
C LYS A 223 -7.16 11.18 -48.06
N ILE A 224 -6.89 10.45 -46.97
CA ILE A 224 -6.62 9.02 -46.99
C ILE A 224 -7.63 8.35 -46.07
N THR A 225 -8.28 7.27 -46.54
CA THR A 225 -9.28 6.54 -45.76
C THR A 225 -8.99 5.04 -45.83
N VAL A 226 -8.93 4.38 -44.68
CA VAL A 226 -8.93 2.92 -44.54
C VAL A 226 -10.24 2.50 -43.91
N LYS A 227 -10.94 1.58 -44.53
CA LYS A 227 -12.25 1.07 -44.07
C LYS A 227 -12.15 -0.44 -43.83
N ASP A 228 -12.66 -0.89 -42.68
CA ASP A 228 -12.85 -2.31 -42.32
C ASP A 228 -11.59 -3.18 -42.43
N GLY A 229 -10.44 -2.60 -42.09
CA GLY A 229 -9.16 -3.28 -42.14
C GLY A 229 -8.98 -4.33 -41.03
N SER A 230 -8.06 -5.27 -41.29
CA SER A 230 -7.57 -6.20 -40.28
C SER A 230 -6.06 -6.39 -40.37
N VAL A 231 -5.41 -6.54 -39.22
CA VAL A 231 -3.98 -6.78 -39.12
C VAL A 231 -3.73 -7.95 -38.19
N ASN A 232 -2.97 -8.95 -38.65
CA ASN A 232 -2.48 -10.02 -37.80
C ASN A 232 -0.96 -9.91 -37.70
N PHE A 233 -0.47 -9.79 -36.48
CA PHE A 233 0.95 -9.69 -36.19
C PHE A 233 1.42 -10.93 -35.44
N LEU A 234 2.44 -11.63 -35.93
CA LEU A 234 3.08 -12.76 -35.29
C LEU A 234 4.52 -12.40 -34.90
N ASP A 235 4.80 -12.39 -33.60
CA ASP A 235 6.16 -12.16 -33.09
C ASP A 235 6.82 -13.50 -32.72
N ARG A 236 7.84 -13.91 -33.50
CA ARG A 236 8.61 -15.13 -33.22
C ARG A 236 9.73 -14.93 -32.21
N THR A 237 10.08 -13.68 -31.88
CA THR A 237 11.07 -13.40 -30.84
C THR A 237 10.55 -13.76 -29.46
N VAL A 238 9.23 -13.78 -29.28
CA VAL A 238 8.57 -14.01 -27.99
C VAL A 238 7.51 -15.11 -28.12
N LYS A 239 7.95 -16.37 -28.06
CA LYS A 239 7.09 -17.56 -28.02
C LYS A 239 5.92 -17.54 -29.02
N ASN A 240 6.15 -17.05 -30.25
CA ASN A 240 5.12 -16.94 -31.29
C ASN A 240 3.86 -16.18 -30.82
N THR A 241 4.06 -15.04 -30.17
CA THR A 241 2.96 -14.20 -29.73
C THR A 241 2.20 -13.63 -30.91
N GLN A 242 0.89 -13.86 -30.94
CA GLN A 242 0.02 -13.37 -31.99
C GLN A 242 -0.86 -12.25 -31.45
N ILE A 243 -0.88 -11.12 -32.17
CA ILE A 243 -1.75 -9.96 -31.88
C ILE A 243 -2.57 -9.67 -33.13
N SER A 244 -3.87 -9.56 -32.98
CA SER A 244 -4.78 -9.18 -34.06
C SER A 244 -5.45 -7.86 -33.76
N ALA A 245 -5.67 -7.10 -34.83
CA ALA A 245 -6.49 -5.90 -34.85
C ALA A 245 -7.53 -6.07 -35.97
N ASP A 246 -8.79 -5.85 -35.66
CA ASP A 246 -9.90 -5.94 -36.61
C ASP A 246 -10.75 -4.68 -36.59
N LYS A 247 -11.64 -4.55 -37.57
CA LYS A 247 -12.45 -3.34 -37.78
C LYS A 247 -11.63 -2.07 -37.80
N LEU A 248 -10.42 -2.17 -38.41
CA LEU A 248 -9.52 -1.03 -38.49
C LEU A 248 -10.15 0.03 -39.40
N GLN A 249 -10.38 1.21 -38.82
CA GLN A 249 -10.76 2.43 -39.54
C GLN A 249 -9.61 3.43 -39.35
N ALA A 250 -9.13 4.00 -40.44
CA ALA A 250 -8.14 5.07 -40.38
C ALA A 250 -8.48 6.19 -41.35
N GLY A 251 -8.24 7.40 -40.95
CA GLY A 251 -8.40 8.60 -41.78
C GLY A 251 -7.19 9.53 -41.61
N VAL A 252 -6.70 10.09 -42.70
CA VAL A 252 -5.67 11.14 -42.70
C VAL A 252 -6.15 12.25 -43.61
N GLU A 253 -6.12 13.49 -43.13
CA GLU A 253 -6.53 14.67 -43.87
C GLU A 253 -5.39 15.69 -43.97
N ASN A 254 -5.23 16.25 -45.10
CA ASN A 254 -4.21 17.27 -45.42
C ASN A 254 -2.77 16.80 -45.12
N LEU A 255 -2.40 15.66 -45.68
CA LEU A 255 -1.03 15.13 -45.56
C LEU A 255 -0.09 15.94 -46.48
N THR A 256 0.80 16.73 -45.89
CA THR A 256 1.70 17.62 -46.64
C THR A 256 2.99 17.93 -45.87
N LEU A 257 4.06 18.32 -46.57
CA LEU A 257 5.29 18.81 -46.00
C LEU A 257 5.36 20.34 -45.90
N LYS A 258 4.30 21.07 -46.32
CA LYS A 258 4.27 22.52 -46.25
C LYS A 258 4.43 23.01 -44.82
N SER A 259 5.31 24.00 -44.64
CA SER A 259 5.55 24.62 -43.33
C SER A 259 4.27 25.31 -42.81
N GLY A 260 3.97 25.12 -41.53
CA GLY A 260 2.80 25.70 -40.89
C GLY A 260 1.49 24.88 -41.09
N GLU A 261 1.46 23.95 -42.03
CA GLU A 261 0.31 23.07 -42.25
C GLU A 261 0.30 21.88 -41.27
N LYS A 262 -0.92 21.45 -40.89
CA LYS A 262 -1.12 20.30 -39.98
C LYS A 262 -1.93 19.23 -40.68
N THR A 263 -1.43 18.02 -40.60
CA THR A 263 -2.11 16.79 -41.01
C THR A 263 -2.96 16.29 -39.86
N ALA A 264 -4.26 16.15 -40.06
CA ALA A 264 -5.13 15.45 -39.07
C ALA A 264 -5.13 13.96 -39.36
N PHE A 265 -5.17 13.15 -38.31
CA PHE A 265 -5.29 11.69 -38.44
C PHE A 265 -6.22 11.13 -37.37
N LYS A 266 -6.95 10.08 -37.75
CA LYS A 266 -7.80 9.28 -36.86
C LYS A 266 -7.55 7.81 -37.12
N LEU A 267 -7.57 7.00 -36.07
CA LEU A 267 -7.50 5.55 -36.16
C LEU A 267 -8.39 4.94 -35.10
N SER A 268 -9.14 3.91 -35.44
CA SER A 268 -9.84 3.09 -34.48
C SER A 268 -9.78 1.62 -34.87
N THR A 269 -9.68 0.73 -33.89
CA THR A 269 -9.60 -0.72 -34.12
C THR A 269 -10.00 -1.49 -32.86
N ASN A 270 -10.47 -2.71 -33.05
CA ASN A 270 -10.58 -3.69 -31.99
C ASN A 270 -9.29 -4.50 -31.90
N THR A 271 -8.69 -4.57 -30.73
CA THR A 271 -7.47 -5.36 -30.51
C THR A 271 -7.37 -5.78 -29.05
N LEU A 272 -6.65 -6.84 -28.77
CA LEU A 272 -6.44 -7.38 -27.41
C LEU A 272 -7.75 -7.58 -26.63
N GLY A 273 -8.85 -7.88 -27.34
CA GLY A 273 -10.18 -8.08 -26.75
C GLY A 273 -10.89 -6.82 -26.25
N GLY A 274 -10.40 -5.65 -26.64
CA GLY A 274 -10.96 -4.33 -26.38
C GLY A 274 -10.89 -3.44 -27.61
N SER A 275 -10.94 -2.12 -27.42
CA SER A 275 -10.83 -1.13 -28.49
C SER A 275 -9.67 -0.16 -28.25
N LEU A 276 -9.10 0.33 -29.35
CA LEU A 276 -8.07 1.36 -29.38
C LEU A 276 -8.46 2.43 -30.39
N SER A 277 -8.37 3.70 -30.00
CA SER A 277 -8.53 4.82 -30.92
C SER A 277 -7.46 5.89 -30.72
N LEU A 278 -7.06 6.50 -31.83
CA LEU A 278 -6.17 7.66 -31.90
C LEU A 278 -6.92 8.77 -32.65
N ASP A 279 -6.86 9.99 -32.16
CA ASP A 279 -7.37 11.18 -32.85
C ASP A 279 -6.36 12.31 -32.65
N GLY A 280 -5.73 12.76 -33.71
CA GLY A 280 -4.62 13.68 -33.55
C GLY A 280 -4.32 14.54 -34.77
N ARG A 281 -3.27 15.34 -34.58
CA ARG A 281 -2.69 16.18 -35.60
C ARG A 281 -1.17 16.08 -35.56
N THR A 282 -0.54 16.08 -36.69
CA THR A 282 0.92 16.11 -36.84
C THR A 282 1.33 17.22 -37.79
N SER A 283 2.48 17.83 -37.56
CA SER A 283 3.18 18.66 -38.52
C SER A 283 4.44 17.93 -38.94
N LEU A 284 4.47 17.48 -40.17
CA LEU A 284 5.63 16.76 -40.72
C LEU A 284 6.84 17.70 -40.85
N SER A 285 6.61 18.98 -41.24
CA SER A 285 7.67 20.01 -41.36
C SER A 285 8.26 20.42 -40.01
N GLU A 286 7.49 20.32 -38.91
CA GLU A 286 7.90 20.67 -37.55
C GLU A 286 8.25 19.45 -36.72
N SER A 287 8.17 18.24 -37.28
CA SER A 287 8.38 16.96 -36.53
C SER A 287 7.61 16.89 -35.20
N SER A 288 6.35 17.31 -35.24
CA SER A 288 5.50 17.35 -34.03
C SER A 288 4.21 16.53 -34.21
N VAL A 289 3.75 15.92 -33.16
CA VAL A 289 2.47 15.21 -33.11
C VAL A 289 1.76 15.47 -31.77
N ASN A 290 0.45 15.71 -31.85
CA ASN A 290 -0.45 15.74 -30.69
C ASN A 290 -1.61 14.79 -30.96
N THR A 291 -1.86 13.87 -30.06
CA THR A 291 -2.89 12.84 -30.25
C THR A 291 -3.58 12.45 -28.96
N LEU A 292 -4.88 12.30 -29.02
CA LEU A 292 -5.68 11.64 -28.01
C LEU A 292 -5.59 10.14 -28.25
N VAL A 293 -5.17 9.39 -27.25
CA VAL A 293 -5.06 7.93 -27.24
C VAL A 293 -6.11 7.39 -26.29
N LYS A 294 -7.12 6.71 -26.80
CA LYS A 294 -8.14 6.09 -25.99
C LYS A 294 -8.11 4.57 -26.19
N ALA A 295 -7.93 3.86 -25.09
CA ALA A 295 -8.00 2.41 -25.06
C ALA A 295 -9.05 1.97 -24.04
N GLU A 296 -9.89 1.00 -24.43
CA GLU A 296 -10.93 0.48 -23.56
C GLU A 296 -10.83 -1.05 -23.46
N LYS A 297 -10.71 -1.51 -22.23
CA LYS A 297 -10.76 -2.95 -21.86
C LYS A 297 -9.75 -3.86 -22.58
N LEU A 298 -8.55 -3.37 -22.86
CA LEU A 298 -7.50 -4.18 -23.46
C LEU A 298 -7.02 -5.27 -22.48
N LYS A 299 -7.06 -6.53 -22.88
CA LYS A 299 -6.67 -7.69 -22.08
C LYS A 299 -5.16 -7.92 -22.16
N LEU A 300 -4.41 -7.56 -21.11
CA LEU A 300 -2.96 -7.70 -21.04
C LEU A 300 -2.49 -9.17 -21.14
N ALA A 301 -3.34 -10.12 -20.79
CA ALA A 301 -3.05 -11.54 -20.92
C ALA A 301 -2.68 -11.96 -22.36
N GLN A 302 -3.16 -11.27 -23.39
CA GLN A 302 -2.84 -11.54 -24.79
C GLN A 302 -1.40 -11.13 -25.15
N VAL A 303 -0.79 -10.24 -24.39
CA VAL A 303 0.61 -9.80 -24.53
C VAL A 303 1.50 -10.24 -23.36
N ALA A 304 1.01 -11.11 -22.50
CA ALA A 304 1.71 -11.60 -21.31
C ALA A 304 3.04 -12.31 -21.63
N SER A 305 3.18 -12.86 -22.85
CA SER A 305 4.42 -13.47 -23.30
C SER A 305 5.61 -12.51 -23.30
N TYR A 306 5.41 -11.23 -23.57
CA TYR A 306 6.45 -10.20 -23.47
C TYR A 306 6.90 -10.00 -22.03
N ALA A 307 5.96 -9.96 -21.08
CA ALA A 307 6.26 -9.86 -19.67
C ALA A 307 6.99 -11.11 -19.15
N ARG A 308 6.57 -12.32 -19.60
CA ARG A 308 7.25 -13.59 -19.25
C ARG A 308 8.67 -13.66 -19.77
N ALA A 309 8.97 -13.07 -20.91
CA ALA A 309 10.33 -12.96 -21.41
C ALA A 309 11.23 -12.15 -20.46
N ALA A 310 10.66 -11.24 -19.67
CA ALA A 310 11.32 -10.49 -18.59
C ALA A 310 11.18 -11.15 -17.20
N GLY A 311 10.69 -12.40 -17.13
CA GLY A 311 10.53 -13.13 -15.87
C GLY A 311 9.29 -12.78 -15.04
N VAL A 312 8.31 -12.09 -15.63
CA VAL A 312 7.10 -11.63 -14.94
C VAL A 312 5.85 -12.20 -15.62
N ASP A 313 5.00 -12.88 -14.87
CA ASP A 313 3.64 -13.19 -15.32
C ASP A 313 2.72 -12.01 -15.00
N LEU A 314 2.07 -11.49 -16.05
CA LEU A 314 1.20 -10.31 -15.97
C LEU A 314 -0.14 -10.59 -16.62
N SER A 315 -1.22 -10.23 -15.94
CA SER A 315 -2.56 -10.17 -16.53
C SER A 315 -3.34 -8.99 -15.96
N GLY A 316 -4.38 -8.57 -16.66
CA GLY A 316 -5.22 -7.43 -16.25
C GLY A 316 -5.97 -6.88 -17.45
N ILE A 317 -6.79 -5.87 -17.19
CA ILE A 317 -7.59 -5.15 -18.18
C ILE A 317 -7.18 -3.69 -18.14
N LEU A 318 -6.60 -3.19 -19.24
CA LEU A 318 -6.16 -1.81 -19.38
C LEU A 318 -7.24 -0.96 -20.04
N SER A 319 -7.56 0.18 -19.43
CA SER A 319 -8.28 1.29 -20.07
C SER A 319 -7.51 2.58 -19.83
N THR A 320 -7.44 3.44 -20.84
CA THR A 320 -6.72 4.72 -20.74
C THR A 320 -7.32 5.77 -21.66
N ASP A 321 -7.19 7.02 -21.26
CA ASP A 321 -7.55 8.21 -22.03
C ASP A 321 -6.40 9.22 -21.83
N LEU A 322 -5.56 9.35 -22.88
CA LEU A 322 -4.31 10.13 -22.83
C LEU A 322 -4.26 11.17 -23.94
N ASP A 323 -3.83 12.36 -23.60
CA ASP A 323 -3.38 13.40 -24.53
C ASP A 323 -1.85 13.34 -24.59
N VAL A 324 -1.33 12.98 -25.75
CA VAL A 324 0.10 12.78 -26.01
C VAL A 324 0.62 13.80 -27.00
N GLY A 325 1.56 14.62 -26.57
CA GLY A 325 2.28 15.56 -27.39
C GLY A 325 3.76 15.15 -27.52
N LEU A 326 4.28 15.15 -28.75
CA LEU A 326 5.70 14.94 -29.05
C LEU A 326 6.18 16.03 -29.99
N SER A 327 7.39 16.53 -29.78
CA SER A 327 8.07 17.45 -30.65
C SER A 327 9.54 17.09 -30.75
N ALA A 328 10.09 17.03 -31.94
CA ALA A 328 11.46 16.58 -32.20
C ALA A 328 12.20 17.56 -33.18
N LYS A 329 11.90 18.84 -33.07
CA LYS A 329 12.46 19.87 -34.03
C LYS A 329 13.94 20.14 -33.78
N GLN A 330 14.35 20.27 -32.52
CA GLN A 330 15.77 20.44 -32.11
C GLN A 330 16.11 19.46 -31.02
N ASP A 331 15.30 19.42 -29.97
CA ASP A 331 15.37 18.48 -28.88
C ASP A 331 14.05 17.71 -28.82
N VAL A 332 14.04 16.51 -28.22
CA VAL A 332 12.83 15.71 -28.07
C VAL A 332 12.09 16.19 -26.82
N ASP A 333 10.96 16.83 -27.00
CA ASP A 333 10.03 17.17 -25.92
C ASP A 333 8.81 16.24 -25.98
N ALA A 334 8.34 15.78 -24.84
CA ALA A 334 7.17 14.93 -24.74
C ALA A 334 6.24 15.39 -23.61
N THR A 335 4.95 15.34 -23.88
CA THR A 335 3.91 15.54 -22.87
C THR A 335 2.91 14.39 -22.92
N VAL A 336 2.51 13.89 -21.75
CA VAL A 336 1.46 12.86 -21.62
C VAL A 336 0.53 13.29 -20.51
N LYS A 337 -0.74 13.53 -20.84
CA LYS A 337 -1.78 13.91 -19.87
C LYS A 337 -2.94 12.95 -19.93
N GLY A 338 -3.59 12.68 -18.77
CA GLY A 338 -4.82 11.92 -18.80
C GLY A 338 -4.99 10.95 -17.65
N ALA A 339 -5.67 9.85 -17.95
CA ALA A 339 -6.03 8.83 -16.97
C ALA A 339 -5.71 7.42 -17.47
N LEU A 340 -5.39 6.54 -16.52
CA LEU A 340 -5.14 5.12 -16.76
C LEU A 340 -5.83 4.29 -15.69
N THR A 341 -6.48 3.19 -16.09
CA THR A 341 -7.08 2.20 -15.18
C THR A 341 -6.64 0.80 -15.57
N LEU A 342 -6.19 0.03 -14.59
CA LEU A 342 -5.87 -1.38 -14.68
C LEU A 342 -6.81 -2.16 -13.76
N GLY A 343 -7.75 -2.89 -14.33
CA GLY A 343 -8.68 -3.76 -13.61
C GLY A 343 -8.18 -5.19 -13.55
N SER A 344 -8.54 -5.93 -12.49
CA SER A 344 -8.19 -7.35 -12.30
C SER A 344 -6.71 -7.63 -12.54
N LEU A 345 -5.84 -6.77 -12.00
CA LEU A 345 -4.40 -6.88 -12.15
C LEU A 345 -3.86 -8.08 -11.38
N SER A 346 -3.07 -8.91 -12.01
CA SER A 346 -2.31 -9.99 -11.37
C SER A 346 -0.88 -9.97 -11.88
N VAL A 347 0.07 -10.01 -10.95
CA VAL A 347 1.51 -10.01 -11.20
C VAL A 347 2.13 -11.14 -10.40
N SER A 348 2.93 -11.96 -11.06
CA SER A 348 3.71 -13.01 -10.40
C SER A 348 5.15 -12.98 -10.91
N VAL A 349 6.11 -13.04 -9.99
CA VAL A 349 7.54 -13.13 -10.28
C VAL A 349 8.04 -14.47 -9.71
N PRO A 350 8.06 -15.53 -10.54
CA PRO A 350 8.36 -16.89 -10.07
C PRO A 350 9.70 -17.03 -9.35
N GLN A 351 10.72 -16.28 -9.79
CA GLN A 351 12.07 -16.33 -9.20
C GLN A 351 12.13 -15.84 -7.76
N SER A 352 11.32 -14.84 -7.38
CA SER A 352 11.26 -14.30 -6.01
C SER A 352 10.12 -14.88 -5.19
N GLY A 353 9.27 -15.74 -5.76
CA GLY A 353 8.07 -16.25 -5.09
C GLY A 353 6.96 -15.20 -4.88
N LEU A 354 7.10 -14.00 -5.46
CA LEU A 354 6.13 -12.92 -5.33
C LEU A 354 4.88 -13.20 -6.16
N LYS A 355 3.72 -13.11 -5.53
CA LYS A 355 2.39 -13.11 -6.17
C LYS A 355 1.57 -11.96 -5.64
N SER A 356 1.13 -11.09 -6.52
CA SER A 356 0.29 -9.93 -6.18
C SER A 356 -0.92 -9.86 -7.09
N ALA A 357 -2.06 -9.56 -6.51
CA ALA A 357 -3.29 -9.30 -7.25
C ALA A 357 -3.95 -8.02 -6.71
N ALA A 358 -4.55 -7.24 -7.60
CA ALA A 358 -5.31 -6.06 -7.24
C ALA A 358 -6.61 -6.02 -8.05
N ARG A 359 -7.70 -5.59 -7.42
CA ARG A 359 -8.98 -5.42 -8.12
C ARG A 359 -8.89 -4.31 -9.15
N GLU A 360 -8.32 -3.19 -8.76
CA GLU A 360 -8.19 -2.01 -9.61
C GLU A 360 -7.00 -1.15 -9.18
N PHE A 361 -6.28 -0.66 -10.16
CA PHE A 361 -5.29 0.41 -10.03
C PHE A 361 -5.67 1.52 -11.00
N SER A 362 -5.74 2.76 -10.54
CA SER A 362 -6.05 3.91 -11.40
C SER A 362 -5.19 5.12 -11.09
N VAL A 363 -4.84 5.85 -12.14
CA VAL A 363 -4.17 7.15 -12.11
C VAL A 363 -5.05 8.15 -12.84
N ASN A 364 -5.40 9.26 -12.20
CA ASN A 364 -6.21 10.31 -12.77
C ASN A 364 -5.47 11.65 -12.70
N GLY A 365 -5.66 12.48 -13.73
CA GLY A 365 -5.01 13.76 -13.84
C GLY A 365 -3.48 13.66 -13.96
N ALA A 366 -2.98 12.55 -14.57
CA ALA A 366 -1.56 12.43 -14.86
C ALA A 366 -1.12 13.53 -15.84
N ASN A 367 -0.01 14.17 -15.55
CA ASN A 367 0.67 15.09 -16.46
C ASN A 367 2.17 14.83 -16.35
N LEU A 368 2.74 14.24 -17.39
CA LEU A 368 4.15 13.99 -17.56
C LEU A 368 4.69 14.94 -18.61
N GLU A 369 5.73 15.68 -18.29
CA GLU A 369 6.47 16.53 -19.21
C GLU A 369 7.94 16.12 -19.22
N TRP A 370 8.46 15.84 -20.39
CA TRP A 370 9.87 15.60 -20.65
C TRP A 370 10.39 16.70 -21.56
N ARG A 371 11.51 17.32 -21.23
CA ARG A 371 12.20 18.31 -22.06
C ARG A 371 13.62 17.84 -22.35
N GLY A 372 13.92 17.63 -23.63
CA GLY A 372 15.20 17.08 -24.06
C GLY A 372 16.35 18.03 -23.84
N LYS A 373 16.15 19.36 -24.04
CA LYS A 373 17.17 20.38 -23.94
C LYS A 373 17.96 20.37 -22.63
N ASP A 374 17.29 20.16 -21.49
CA ASP A 374 17.90 20.16 -20.16
C ASP A 374 17.70 18.80 -19.44
N SER A 375 17.19 17.79 -20.16
CA SER A 375 16.83 16.48 -19.63
C SER A 375 15.96 16.57 -18.39
N SER A 376 15.09 17.58 -18.33
CA SER A 376 14.17 17.78 -17.22
C SER A 376 12.94 16.89 -17.38
N ILE A 377 12.45 16.39 -16.26
CA ILE A 377 11.20 15.63 -16.16
C ILE A 377 10.34 16.23 -15.07
N SER A 378 9.07 16.38 -15.36
CA SER A 378 8.04 16.75 -14.39
C SER A 378 6.89 15.76 -14.49
N LEU A 379 6.48 15.19 -13.38
CA LEU A 379 5.32 14.32 -13.26
C LEU A 379 4.41 14.89 -12.18
N THR A 380 3.16 15.11 -12.50
CA THR A 380 2.12 15.42 -11.52
C THR A 380 0.92 14.50 -11.72
N ASN A 381 0.17 14.19 -10.67
CA ASN A 381 -1.14 13.58 -10.81
C ASN A 381 -2.08 14.05 -9.70
N ASP A 382 -3.39 14.07 -9.98
CA ASP A 382 -4.40 14.45 -9.02
C ASP A 382 -4.66 13.33 -8.02
N SER A 383 -4.78 12.10 -8.52
CA SER A 383 -5.01 10.93 -7.66
C SER A 383 -4.48 9.64 -8.27
N LEU A 384 -3.88 8.85 -7.42
CA LEU A 384 -3.54 7.45 -7.64
C LEU A 384 -4.36 6.61 -6.65
N LYS A 385 -5.06 5.59 -7.14
CA LYS A 385 -5.88 4.70 -6.32
C LYS A 385 -5.54 3.25 -6.60
N LEU A 386 -5.58 2.43 -5.56
CA LEU A 386 -5.42 0.98 -5.63
C LEU A 386 -6.47 0.35 -4.72
N SER A 387 -7.16 -0.67 -5.18
CA SER A 387 -8.16 -1.36 -4.39
C SER A 387 -7.98 -2.88 -4.44
N GLY A 388 -8.26 -3.53 -3.30
CA GLY A 388 -8.24 -4.98 -3.18
C GLY A 388 -6.88 -5.60 -3.49
N LEU A 389 -5.79 -5.01 -2.99
CA LEU A 389 -4.46 -5.59 -3.11
C LEU A 389 -4.31 -6.78 -2.17
N SER A 390 -3.79 -7.87 -2.70
CA SER A 390 -3.32 -9.03 -1.96
C SER A 390 -1.96 -9.41 -2.49
N THR A 391 -0.99 -9.56 -1.61
CA THR A 391 0.40 -9.88 -1.95
C THR A 391 0.89 -11.00 -1.06
N LYS A 392 1.47 -12.02 -1.69
CA LYS A 392 2.17 -13.12 -1.00
C LYS A 392 3.59 -13.20 -1.52
N LEU A 393 4.51 -13.31 -0.59
CA LEU A 393 5.92 -13.57 -0.85
C LEU A 393 6.26 -14.91 -0.19
N ALA A 394 6.67 -15.89 -0.98
CA ALA A 394 7.12 -17.18 -0.48
C ALA A 394 8.65 -17.23 -0.56
N GLY A 395 9.31 -17.70 0.50
CA GLY A 395 10.77 -17.78 0.59
C GLY A 395 11.23 -17.81 2.05
N GLU A 396 12.45 -17.37 2.32
CA GLU A 396 12.96 -17.24 3.71
C GLU A 396 12.12 -16.25 4.55
N LEU A 397 11.56 -15.22 3.91
CA LEU A 397 10.63 -14.29 4.53
C LEU A 397 9.22 -14.57 3.98
N GLU A 398 8.44 -15.37 4.72
CA GLU A 398 7.04 -15.60 4.39
C GLU A 398 6.20 -14.38 4.78
N LEU A 399 5.68 -13.66 3.79
CA LEU A 399 4.86 -12.46 3.99
C LEU A 399 3.51 -12.63 3.30
N ASP A 400 2.43 -12.47 4.04
CA ASP A 400 1.07 -12.31 3.51
C ASP A 400 0.56 -10.92 3.88
N ALA A 401 0.29 -10.11 2.88
CA ALA A 401 -0.18 -8.74 3.07
C ALA A 401 -1.39 -8.44 2.19
N SER A 402 -2.36 -7.76 2.75
CA SER A 402 -3.53 -7.29 2.00
C SER A 402 -3.87 -5.84 2.36
N LEU A 403 -4.50 -5.17 1.40
CA LEU A 403 -4.89 -3.78 1.48
C LEU A 403 -6.25 -3.60 0.81
N GLY A 404 -7.24 -3.15 1.56
CA GLY A 404 -8.59 -2.90 1.02
C GLY A 404 -8.60 -1.77 0.01
N ALA A 405 -8.05 -0.62 0.38
CA ALA A 405 -7.91 0.53 -0.50
C ALA A 405 -6.68 1.38 -0.16
N PHE A 406 -6.09 1.95 -1.20
CA PHE A 406 -5.02 2.94 -1.12
C PHE A 406 -5.35 4.12 -2.04
N ALA A 407 -5.09 5.32 -1.59
CA ALA A 407 -5.21 6.53 -2.38
C ALA A 407 -4.07 7.50 -2.07
N ALA A 408 -3.39 7.97 -3.09
CA ALA A 408 -2.47 9.11 -3.01
C ALA A 408 -3.04 10.27 -3.83
N ARG A 409 -2.92 11.49 -3.34
CA ARG A 409 -3.43 12.70 -4.00
C ARG A 409 -2.35 13.76 -4.10
N ASN A 410 -2.42 14.54 -5.19
CA ASN A 410 -1.49 15.64 -5.47
C ASN A 410 -0.03 15.14 -5.39
N VAL A 411 0.26 14.09 -6.16
CA VAL A 411 1.63 13.57 -6.26
C VAL A 411 2.38 14.39 -7.29
N SER A 412 3.58 14.81 -6.95
CA SER A 412 4.47 15.48 -7.89
C SER A 412 5.89 14.94 -7.77
N PHE A 413 6.56 14.86 -8.90
CA PHE A 413 7.98 14.57 -9.01
C PHE A 413 8.57 15.50 -10.06
N ALA A 414 9.71 16.07 -9.78
CA ALA A 414 10.44 16.89 -10.74
C ALA A 414 11.94 16.61 -10.64
N LYS A 415 12.59 16.60 -11.80
CA LYS A 415 14.05 16.58 -11.95
C LYS A 415 14.46 17.69 -12.89
N LYS A 416 15.11 18.72 -12.33
CA LYS A 416 15.72 19.81 -13.10
C LYS A 416 17.00 20.23 -12.39
N GLY A 417 18.10 19.57 -12.73
CA GLY A 417 19.34 19.65 -11.95
C GLY A 417 19.21 18.86 -10.62
N SER A 418 18.38 19.29 -9.69
CA SER A 418 18.01 18.56 -8.48
C SER A 418 16.69 17.81 -8.65
N MET A 419 16.50 16.75 -7.85
CA MET A 419 15.24 16.00 -7.78
C MET A 419 14.39 16.47 -6.60
N SER A 420 13.08 16.50 -6.82
CA SER A 420 12.11 16.78 -5.77
C SER A 420 10.87 15.95 -5.96
N ALA A 421 10.24 15.56 -4.86
CA ALA A 421 8.97 14.85 -4.86
C ALA A 421 8.06 15.40 -3.77
N SER A 422 6.77 15.43 -4.02
CA SER A 422 5.79 15.74 -2.98
C SER A 422 4.51 14.93 -3.14
N VAL A 423 3.81 14.73 -2.02
CA VAL A 423 2.50 14.08 -1.98
C VAL A 423 1.63 14.87 -0.99
N GLY A 424 0.48 15.32 -1.44
CA GLY A 424 -0.46 16.07 -0.59
C GLY A 424 -1.05 15.18 0.49
N SER A 425 -1.54 14.01 0.13
CA SER A 425 -1.99 13.00 1.09
C SER A 425 -1.87 11.58 0.53
N VAL A 426 -1.62 10.63 1.44
CA VAL A 426 -1.71 9.19 1.20
C VAL A 426 -2.63 8.60 2.25
N ARG A 427 -3.59 7.80 1.83
CA ARG A 427 -4.48 7.05 2.72
C ARG A 427 -4.53 5.60 2.32
N ALA A 428 -4.35 4.72 3.27
CA ALA A 428 -4.51 3.28 3.14
C ALA A 428 -5.58 2.79 4.13
N SER A 429 -6.35 1.77 3.79
CA SER A 429 -7.39 1.24 4.67
C SER A 429 -7.51 -0.27 4.56
N LYS A 430 -7.99 -0.90 5.65
CA LYS A 430 -8.11 -2.36 5.78
C LYS A 430 -6.79 -3.04 5.45
N ILE A 431 -5.75 -2.63 6.16
CA ILE A 431 -4.39 -3.17 6.02
C ILE A 431 -4.30 -4.42 6.90
N SER A 432 -3.85 -5.51 6.33
CA SER A 432 -3.50 -6.72 7.06
C SER A 432 -2.14 -7.20 6.61
N THR A 433 -1.26 -7.48 7.55
CA THR A 433 0.07 -8.01 7.28
C THR A 433 0.36 -9.13 8.24
N SER A 434 0.63 -10.32 7.72
CA SER A 434 1.05 -11.47 8.51
C SER A 434 2.51 -11.76 8.24
N LEU A 435 3.28 -11.89 9.29
CA LEU A 435 4.72 -12.17 9.23
C LEU A 435 5.11 -13.12 10.37
N PRO A 436 6.13 -13.97 10.15
CA PRO A 436 6.66 -14.81 11.21
C PRO A 436 7.45 -13.98 12.22
N VAL A 437 7.16 -14.17 13.50
CA VAL A 437 7.90 -13.60 14.62
C VAL A 437 8.27 -14.75 15.56
N ASN A 438 9.53 -15.16 15.57
CA ASN A 438 9.99 -16.34 16.27
C ASN A 438 9.18 -17.61 15.90
N ALA A 439 8.49 -18.20 16.87
CA ALA A 439 7.66 -19.39 16.65
C ALA A 439 6.20 -19.08 16.33
N ALA A 440 5.82 -17.82 16.20
CA ALA A 440 4.45 -17.37 15.94
C ALA A 440 4.31 -16.70 14.57
N GLN A 441 3.14 -16.88 13.98
CA GLN A 441 2.68 -16.04 12.86
C GLN A 441 1.85 -14.90 13.45
N VAL A 442 2.36 -13.67 13.32
CA VAL A 442 1.71 -12.47 13.83
C VAL A 442 1.00 -11.76 12.71
N THR A 443 -0.27 -11.46 12.91
CA THR A 443 -1.06 -10.62 12.00
C THR A 443 -1.28 -9.25 12.63
N VAL A 444 -0.87 -8.22 11.92
CA VAL A 444 -1.13 -6.82 12.26
C VAL A 444 -2.27 -6.32 11.36
N LEU A 445 -3.35 -5.92 11.98
CA LEU A 445 -4.53 -5.33 11.33
C LEU A 445 -4.54 -3.83 11.60
N THR A 446 -4.80 -3.03 10.57
CA THR A 446 -4.95 -1.57 10.70
C THR A 446 -6.13 -1.11 9.87
N ASP A 447 -7.08 -0.42 10.50
CA ASP A 447 -8.30 0.03 9.79
C ASP A 447 -7.98 1.13 8.78
N ALA A 448 -7.16 2.11 9.18
CA ALA A 448 -6.71 3.17 8.29
C ALA A 448 -5.34 3.72 8.69
N ALA A 449 -4.54 4.06 7.70
CA ALA A 449 -3.30 4.83 7.84
C ALA A 449 -3.34 6.03 6.89
N GLU A 450 -2.88 7.18 7.36
CA GLU A 450 -2.87 8.43 6.59
C GLU A 450 -1.52 9.14 6.74
N LEU A 451 -1.03 9.69 5.63
CA LEU A 451 0.13 10.59 5.56
C LEU A 451 -0.33 11.88 4.90
N LYS A 452 0.10 13.03 5.42
CA LYS A 452 -0.22 14.35 4.86
C LYS A 452 1.05 15.17 4.65
N SER A 453 1.07 15.89 3.54
CA SER A 453 2.09 16.89 3.21
C SER A 453 3.51 16.32 3.27
N VAL A 454 3.76 15.28 2.48
CA VAL A 454 5.11 14.72 2.30
C VAL A 454 5.85 15.54 1.25
N GLY A 455 7.06 15.94 1.55
CA GLY A 455 7.95 16.62 0.62
C GLY A 455 9.39 16.09 0.77
N TRP A 456 10.03 15.89 -0.36
CA TRP A 456 11.41 15.45 -0.44
C TRP A 456 12.16 16.25 -1.50
N LYS A 457 13.39 16.58 -1.23
CA LYS A 457 14.31 17.23 -2.17
C LYS A 457 15.73 16.71 -1.93
N ASP A 458 16.46 16.43 -2.99
CA ASP A 458 17.88 16.04 -2.93
C ASP A 458 18.86 17.21 -2.83
N GLY A 459 20.15 16.89 -2.76
CA GLY A 459 21.25 17.84 -2.74
C GLY A 459 21.60 18.40 -1.36
N SER A 460 22.60 19.28 -1.27
CA SER A 460 23.10 19.85 -0.01
C SER A 460 22.08 20.68 0.77
N ALA A 461 21.10 21.30 0.07
CA ALA A 461 19.94 21.96 0.65
C ALA A 461 18.69 21.06 0.64
N GLY A 462 18.91 19.75 0.54
CA GLY A 462 17.86 18.73 0.52
C GLY A 462 17.14 18.58 1.85
N TYR A 463 15.96 17.98 1.80
CA TYR A 463 15.15 17.69 2.99
C TYR A 463 14.15 16.57 2.74
N THR A 464 13.75 15.92 3.82
CA THR A 464 12.51 15.13 3.91
C THR A 464 11.59 15.80 4.92
N ARG A 465 10.37 16.11 4.54
CA ARG A 465 9.36 16.72 5.41
C ARG A 465 8.08 15.90 5.39
N LEU A 466 7.43 15.81 6.55
CA LEU A 466 6.14 15.18 6.72
C LEU A 466 5.29 16.07 7.62
N GLY A 467 4.12 16.48 7.16
CA GLY A 467 3.18 17.28 7.94
C GLY A 467 2.60 16.48 9.09
N SER A 468 1.95 15.37 8.78
CA SER A 468 1.44 14.43 9.79
C SER A 468 1.27 13.03 9.22
N THR A 469 1.36 12.05 10.11
CA THR A 469 0.93 10.67 9.81
C THR A 469 0.14 10.12 10.97
N SER A 470 -0.86 9.28 10.67
CA SER A 470 -1.59 8.53 11.69
C SER A 470 -1.93 7.14 11.19
N ALA A 471 -2.06 6.20 12.13
CA ALA A 471 -2.60 4.87 11.90
C ALA A 471 -3.63 4.55 13.00
N ASN A 472 -4.80 4.09 12.60
CA ASN A 472 -5.95 3.96 13.49
C ASN A 472 -6.41 2.51 13.62
N LYS A 473 -6.87 2.13 14.82
CA LYS A 473 -7.39 0.81 15.16
C LYS A 473 -6.42 -0.30 14.76
N ILE A 474 -5.24 -0.23 15.30
CA ILE A 474 -4.20 -1.24 15.10
C ILE A 474 -4.49 -2.39 16.07
N ALA A 475 -4.54 -3.62 15.55
CA ALA A 475 -4.74 -4.82 16.34
C ALA A 475 -3.63 -5.83 16.05
N PHE A 476 -3.23 -6.57 17.08
CA PHE A 476 -2.19 -7.59 17.00
C PHE A 476 -2.80 -8.94 17.36
N GLU A 477 -2.65 -9.92 16.46
CA GLU A 477 -3.19 -11.27 16.60
C GLU A 477 -2.09 -12.30 16.39
N ILE A 478 -2.11 -13.38 17.16
CA ILE A 478 -1.26 -14.55 16.98
C ILE A 478 -2.10 -15.63 16.31
N ALA A 479 -1.61 -16.20 15.22
CA ALA A 479 -2.31 -17.27 14.52
C ALA A 479 -2.62 -18.45 15.45
N GLY A 480 -3.85 -18.93 15.40
CA GLY A 480 -4.32 -20.02 16.28
C GLY A 480 -4.80 -19.56 17.66
N GLN A 481 -4.59 -18.32 18.06
CA GLN A 481 -5.18 -17.76 19.27
C GLN A 481 -6.55 -17.12 18.98
N LYS A 482 -7.49 -17.28 19.92
CA LYS A 482 -8.87 -16.78 19.76
C LYS A 482 -9.03 -15.30 20.11
N THR A 483 -8.04 -14.69 20.75
CA THR A 483 -8.11 -13.34 21.29
C THR A 483 -6.93 -12.49 20.83
N GLN A 484 -7.19 -11.23 20.57
CA GLN A 484 -6.13 -10.24 20.36
C GLN A 484 -5.32 -10.08 21.65
N PHE A 485 -4.00 -10.14 21.55
CA PHE A 485 -3.13 -9.89 22.70
C PHE A 485 -2.83 -8.40 22.90
N GLY A 486 -3.02 -7.57 21.86
CA GLY A 486 -2.80 -6.14 21.95
C GLY A 486 -3.55 -5.35 20.87
N SER A 487 -3.78 -4.08 21.15
CA SER A 487 -4.31 -3.11 20.18
C SER A 487 -3.90 -1.69 20.53
N ILE A 488 -3.95 -0.80 19.53
CA ILE A 488 -3.71 0.64 19.68
C ILE A 488 -4.83 1.36 18.92
N ASN A 489 -5.48 2.34 19.57
CA ASN A 489 -6.54 3.10 18.92
C ASN A 489 -5.98 4.01 17.83
N GLU A 490 -4.91 4.74 18.12
CA GLU A 490 -4.23 5.62 17.17
C GLU A 490 -2.75 5.77 17.49
N VAL A 491 -1.93 5.72 16.47
CA VAL A 491 -0.54 6.21 16.51
C VAL A 491 -0.44 7.40 15.58
N SER A 492 0.06 8.52 16.06
CA SER A 492 0.25 9.72 15.24
C SER A 492 1.64 10.33 15.43
N VAL A 493 2.17 10.86 14.33
CA VAL A 493 3.43 11.61 14.29
C VAL A 493 3.18 12.92 13.56
N SER A 494 3.66 14.02 14.12
CA SER A 494 3.45 15.35 13.52
C SER A 494 4.76 16.04 13.18
N LYS A 495 4.74 16.77 12.08
CA LYS A 495 5.79 17.70 11.61
C LYS A 495 7.20 17.13 11.70
N VAL A 496 7.47 16.10 10.90
CA VAL A 496 8.85 15.62 10.72
C VAL A 496 9.59 16.54 9.76
N ASN A 497 10.76 16.99 10.13
CA ASN A 497 11.67 17.71 9.27
C ASN A 497 13.07 17.11 9.41
N ALA A 498 13.52 16.48 8.34
CA ALA A 498 14.83 15.86 8.22
C ALA A 498 15.60 16.58 7.09
N PRO A 499 16.38 17.64 7.39
CA PRO A 499 17.24 18.30 6.41
C PRO A 499 18.34 17.35 5.92
N ALA A 500 19.01 17.65 4.83
CA ALA A 500 20.12 16.81 4.33
C ALA A 500 21.26 16.66 5.34
N ALA A 501 21.50 17.67 6.17
CA ALA A 501 22.48 17.65 7.26
C ALA A 501 21.90 18.30 8.52
N GLY A 502 22.43 17.94 9.70
CA GLY A 502 21.99 18.48 10.99
C GLY A 502 20.85 17.66 11.64
N THR A 503 20.20 18.25 12.62
CA THR A 503 19.23 17.57 13.49
C THR A 503 17.92 17.25 12.77
N ILE A 504 17.46 16.02 12.92
CA ILE A 504 16.09 15.61 12.55
C ILE A 504 15.15 16.06 13.67
N THR A 505 14.10 16.78 13.30
CA THR A 505 13.10 17.27 14.28
C THR A 505 11.74 16.64 14.01
N ILE A 506 11.07 16.27 15.09
CA ILE A 506 9.70 15.74 15.12
C ILE A 506 8.96 16.52 16.20
N ASP A 507 7.81 17.12 15.89
CA ASP A 507 7.05 17.89 16.90
C ASP A 507 6.51 16.95 17.97
N SER A 508 5.79 15.91 17.58
CA SER A 508 5.23 14.95 18.53
C SER A 508 5.03 13.56 17.95
N VAL A 509 5.10 12.58 18.84
CA VAL A 509 4.69 11.20 18.64
C VAL A 509 3.67 10.84 19.70
N THR A 510 2.45 10.48 19.31
CA THR A 510 1.38 10.13 20.25
C THR A 510 0.88 8.72 19.98
N VAL A 511 0.71 7.93 21.06
CA VAL A 511 0.11 6.60 21.06
C VAL A 511 -1.15 6.65 21.93
N ASP A 512 -2.32 6.63 21.29
CA ASP A 512 -3.60 6.73 21.99
C ASP A 512 -4.18 5.35 22.29
N ARG A 513 -4.55 5.16 23.54
CA ARG A 513 -5.19 3.94 24.06
C ARG A 513 -4.50 2.65 23.62
N PRO A 514 -3.19 2.48 23.82
CA PRO A 514 -2.58 1.19 23.69
C PRO A 514 -3.17 0.24 24.72
N PHE A 515 -3.61 -0.91 24.25
CA PHE A 515 -4.15 -1.99 25.06
C PHE A 515 -3.26 -3.21 24.91
N TYR A 516 -2.84 -3.77 26.03
CA TYR A 516 -2.04 -4.99 26.07
C TYR A 516 -2.52 -5.89 27.19
N ARG A 517 -2.69 -7.17 26.89
CA ARG A 517 -3.08 -8.19 27.88
C ARG A 517 -2.21 -9.42 27.72
N VAL A 518 -1.71 -9.92 28.86
CA VAL A 518 -0.93 -11.15 28.95
C VAL A 518 -1.61 -12.10 29.90
N THR A 519 -1.69 -13.36 29.51
CA THR A 519 -2.25 -14.43 30.34
C THR A 519 -1.19 -15.50 30.54
N LYS A 520 -0.95 -15.87 31.80
CA LYS A 520 -0.15 -17.02 32.19
C LYS A 520 -1.11 -18.19 32.43
N ASP A 521 -0.91 -19.31 31.75
CA ASP A 521 -1.77 -20.50 31.86
C ASP A 521 -1.49 -21.31 33.14
N GLU A 522 -2.27 -22.36 33.38
CA GLU A 522 -2.13 -23.24 34.54
C GLU A 522 -0.78 -23.98 34.57
N LYS A 523 -0.10 -24.09 33.43
CA LYS A 523 1.22 -24.72 33.31
C LYS A 523 2.37 -23.74 33.48
N GLY A 524 2.04 -22.46 33.63
CA GLY A 524 3.03 -21.37 33.77
C GLY A 524 3.52 -20.77 32.47
N ASN A 525 2.94 -21.11 31.29
CA ASN A 525 3.30 -20.52 30.00
C ASN A 525 2.54 -19.22 29.78
N LEU A 526 3.19 -18.25 29.16
CA LEU A 526 2.53 -17.02 28.71
C LEU A 526 1.88 -17.23 27.33
N ASP A 527 0.71 -16.65 27.10
CA ASP A 527 0.05 -16.67 25.81
C ASP A 527 0.88 -15.97 24.70
N ILE A 528 1.88 -15.19 25.10
CA ILE A 528 2.84 -14.52 24.22
C ILE A 528 4.19 -15.26 24.11
N ASP A 529 4.39 -16.41 24.76
CA ASP A 529 5.64 -17.18 24.67
C ASP A 529 6.08 -17.49 23.22
N PRO A 530 5.15 -17.77 22.26
CA PRO A 530 5.53 -17.94 20.87
C PRO A 530 6.18 -16.71 20.25
N LEU A 531 5.88 -15.50 20.77
CA LEU A 531 6.49 -14.25 20.33
C LEU A 531 7.87 -14.01 20.94
N LEU A 532 8.05 -14.47 22.19
CA LEU A 532 9.30 -14.27 22.93
C LEU A 532 10.41 -15.22 22.47
N GLY A 533 10.05 -16.26 21.71
CA GLY A 533 10.94 -17.38 21.40
C GLY A 533 11.12 -18.27 22.62
N LYS A 534 11.51 -19.53 22.43
CA LYS A 534 11.97 -20.34 23.56
C LYS A 534 13.12 -19.59 24.21
N ARG A 535 13.12 -19.50 25.55
CA ARG A 535 14.27 -19.12 26.35
C ARG A 535 15.39 -20.17 26.18
N GLU A 536 15.85 -20.37 24.97
CA GLU A 536 17.10 -21.09 24.72
C GLU A 536 18.20 -20.14 25.10
N SER A 537 18.91 -20.55 26.16
CA SER A 537 20.18 -20.07 26.71
C SER A 537 20.65 -18.68 26.22
N ALA A 538 21.10 -17.88 27.17
CA ALA A 538 21.74 -16.57 26.96
C ALA A 538 22.80 -16.54 25.82
N GLU A 539 23.37 -17.69 25.43
CA GLU A 539 24.28 -17.86 24.30
C GLU A 539 23.65 -17.61 22.93
N LYS A 540 22.43 -18.15 22.64
CA LYS A 540 21.77 -17.89 21.33
C LYS A 540 21.23 -16.47 21.20
N ALA A 541 20.81 -15.87 22.31
CA ALA A 541 20.44 -14.45 22.32
C ALA A 541 21.64 -13.55 22.03
N LYS A 542 22.85 -13.95 22.44
CA LYS A 542 24.11 -13.30 22.13
C LYS A 542 24.48 -13.48 20.65
N GLU A 543 24.32 -14.68 20.10
CA GLU A 543 24.57 -15.00 18.69
C GLU A 543 23.62 -14.22 17.74
N VAL A 544 22.34 -14.10 18.09
CA VAL A 544 21.36 -13.31 17.32
C VAL A 544 21.66 -11.81 17.43
N ARG A 545 22.10 -11.31 18.57
CA ARG A 545 22.56 -9.91 18.71
C ARG A 545 23.82 -9.64 17.90
N GLU A 546 24.79 -10.55 17.92
CA GLU A 546 26.01 -10.46 17.13
C GLU A 546 25.69 -10.50 15.62
N LEU A 547 24.75 -11.35 15.19
CA LEU A 547 24.28 -11.42 13.79
C LEU A 547 23.51 -10.16 13.38
N ILE A 548 22.66 -9.63 14.25
CA ILE A 548 21.96 -8.35 14.01
C ILE A 548 22.98 -7.21 13.98
N HIS A 549 23.93 -7.20 14.89
CA HIS A 549 24.98 -6.19 14.93
C HIS A 549 25.87 -6.26 13.69
N GLU A 550 26.29 -7.45 13.27
CA GLU A 550 27.07 -7.67 12.04
C GLU A 550 26.28 -7.28 10.77
N LYS A 551 24.99 -7.62 10.69
CA LYS A 551 24.13 -7.19 9.55
C LYS A 551 23.84 -5.70 9.59
N THR A 552 23.71 -5.10 10.77
CA THR A 552 23.54 -3.66 10.92
C THR A 552 24.84 -2.94 10.51
N GLU A 553 25.99 -3.42 10.96
CA GLU A 553 27.29 -2.90 10.50
C GLU A 553 27.54 -3.09 8.99
N GLN A 554 27.07 -4.20 8.40
CA GLN A 554 27.15 -4.42 6.93
C GLN A 554 26.23 -3.48 6.16
N ILE A 555 25.06 -3.15 6.70
CA ILE A 555 24.14 -2.17 6.11
C ILE A 555 24.69 -0.75 6.32
N GLU A 556 25.20 -0.43 7.49
CA GLU A 556 25.84 0.84 7.81
C GLU A 556 27.15 1.03 7.01
N GLY A 557 27.93 -0.03 6.80
CA GLY A 557 29.12 -0.02 5.95
C GLY A 557 28.82 0.17 4.46
N LYS A 558 27.63 -0.25 3.98
CA LYS A 558 27.19 -0.02 2.59
C LYS A 558 26.55 1.35 2.37
N MET A 559 26.03 1.99 3.42
CA MET A 559 25.45 3.34 3.35
C MET A 559 26.45 4.46 3.63
N GLY A 560 27.72 4.15 3.91
CA GLY A 560 28.71 5.12 4.34
C GLY A 560 28.35 5.67 5.73
N ARG A 561 29.24 5.63 6.72
CA ARG A 561 29.04 6.26 8.03
C ARG A 561 28.72 7.74 7.85
N GLU A 562 27.45 8.08 7.58
CA GLU A 562 26.96 9.40 7.92
C GLU A 562 26.95 9.45 9.44
N ALA A 563 27.66 10.40 10.02
CA ALA A 563 27.67 10.66 11.46
C ALA A 563 26.21 10.59 11.97
N GLU A 564 25.97 9.80 13.03
CA GLU A 564 24.62 9.63 13.60
C GLU A 564 24.00 11.01 13.82
N ARG A 565 22.98 11.29 13.02
CA ARG A 565 22.33 12.61 13.06
C ARG A 565 21.47 12.69 14.30
N PRO A 566 21.58 13.77 15.09
CA PRO A 566 20.72 13.91 16.26
C PRO A 566 19.25 13.91 15.86
N ILE A 567 18.43 13.21 16.64
CA ILE A 567 16.97 13.19 16.51
C ILE A 567 16.39 13.90 17.73
N ARG A 568 15.57 14.92 17.50
CA ARG A 568 14.85 15.64 18.54
C ARG A 568 13.35 15.51 18.33
N VAL A 569 12.67 14.86 19.27
CA VAL A 569 11.21 14.80 19.33
C VAL A 569 10.74 15.78 20.41
N GLY A 570 9.85 16.70 20.09
CA GLY A 570 9.35 17.70 21.04
C GLY A 570 8.57 17.04 22.19
N GLU A 571 7.73 16.06 21.85
CA GLU A 571 6.99 15.26 22.83
C GLU A 571 6.76 13.83 22.34
N ILE A 572 7.00 12.85 23.19
CA ILE A 572 6.48 11.49 23.06
C ILE A 572 5.39 11.33 24.12
N ALA A 573 4.18 11.00 23.69
CA ALA A 573 3.03 10.85 24.57
C ALA A 573 2.34 9.49 24.39
N VAL A 574 2.00 8.84 25.49
CA VAL A 574 1.04 7.74 25.55
C VAL A 574 -0.19 8.25 26.30
N THR A 575 -1.37 8.03 25.77
CA THR A 575 -2.61 8.50 26.39
C THR A 575 -3.57 7.34 26.63
N LYS A 576 -4.14 7.26 27.82
CA LYS A 576 -5.19 6.30 28.22
C LYS A 576 -4.82 4.84 27.92
N GLY A 577 -3.55 4.47 28.09
CA GLY A 577 -3.05 3.11 27.92
C GLY A 577 -3.68 2.14 28.93
N PHE A 578 -3.66 0.86 28.58
CA PHE A 578 -4.12 -0.24 29.44
C PHE A 578 -3.13 -1.41 29.35
N LEU A 579 -2.74 -1.92 30.54
CA LEU A 579 -1.97 -3.13 30.70
C LEU A 579 -2.70 -4.10 31.63
N GLY A 580 -2.99 -5.28 31.16
CA GLY A 580 -3.62 -6.36 31.93
C GLY A 580 -2.70 -7.57 32.06
N PHE A 581 -2.67 -8.18 33.24
CA PHE A 581 -2.01 -9.47 33.47
C PHE A 581 -2.92 -10.41 34.24
N THR A 582 -3.09 -11.64 33.77
CA THR A 582 -3.86 -12.67 34.42
C THR A 582 -2.97 -13.88 34.64
N ASP A 583 -2.81 -14.28 35.91
CA ASP A 583 -2.03 -15.45 36.30
C ASP A 583 -2.98 -16.59 36.73
N ARG A 584 -3.07 -17.63 35.89
CA ARG A 584 -3.85 -18.86 36.16
C ARG A 584 -2.97 -20.00 36.68
N SER A 585 -1.65 -19.77 36.79
CA SER A 585 -0.74 -20.78 37.34
C SER A 585 -0.85 -20.92 38.86
N ILE A 586 -1.60 -20.02 39.51
CA ILE A 586 -1.91 -20.02 40.93
C ILE A 586 -3.40 -20.18 41.16
N SER A 587 -3.76 -20.71 42.32
CA SER A 587 -5.15 -20.85 42.75
C SER A 587 -5.37 -20.16 44.09
N PRO A 588 -6.34 -19.22 44.22
CA PRO A 588 -7.13 -18.59 43.13
C PRO A 588 -6.27 -17.76 42.14
N SER A 589 -6.77 -17.58 40.92
CA SER A 589 -6.02 -16.83 39.89
C SER A 589 -5.81 -15.36 40.27
N GLY A 590 -4.61 -14.85 39.95
CA GLY A 590 -4.26 -13.45 40.13
C GLY A 590 -4.63 -12.60 38.93
N GLU A 591 -5.14 -11.37 39.14
CA GLU A 591 -5.41 -10.42 38.08
C GLU A 591 -4.92 -9.02 38.45
N PHE A 592 -4.11 -8.44 37.57
CA PHE A 592 -3.65 -7.06 37.68
C PHE A 592 -4.06 -6.26 36.46
N ARG A 593 -4.56 -5.06 36.70
CA ARG A 593 -4.97 -4.11 35.67
C ARG A 593 -4.33 -2.76 35.96
N CYS A 594 -3.63 -2.20 34.97
CA CYS A 594 -3.11 -0.85 35.00
C CYS A 594 -3.76 -0.09 33.86
N GLY A 595 -4.68 0.79 34.19
CA GLY A 595 -5.46 1.58 33.22
C GLY A 595 -5.13 3.06 33.30
N ASP A 596 -5.71 3.83 32.38
CA ASP A 596 -5.46 5.27 32.24
C ASP A 596 -3.96 5.64 32.28
N VAL A 597 -3.15 4.76 31.65
CA VAL A 597 -1.70 4.97 31.58
C VAL A 597 -1.42 6.14 30.66
N ASN A 598 -0.86 7.20 31.21
CA ASN A 598 -0.42 8.36 30.46
C ASN A 598 1.08 8.55 30.70
N VAL A 599 1.83 8.69 29.61
CA VAL A 599 3.26 8.93 29.61
C VAL A 599 3.54 10.17 28.77
N SER A 600 4.39 11.05 29.26
CA SER A 600 4.89 12.21 28.49
C SER A 600 6.39 12.35 28.72
N VAL A 601 7.15 12.42 27.62
CA VAL A 601 8.58 12.70 27.62
C VAL A 601 8.83 13.93 26.77
N LYS A 602 9.45 14.97 27.32
CA LYS A 602 9.67 16.30 26.71
C LYS A 602 11.02 16.93 27.05
N PRO A 603 11.83 17.30 26.06
CA PRO A 603 11.93 16.70 24.74
C PRO A 603 12.52 15.28 24.83
N PHE A 604 12.36 14.48 23.79
CA PHE A 604 13.09 13.22 23.64
C PHE A 604 14.20 13.41 22.61
N VAL A 605 15.44 13.20 23.03
CA VAL A 605 16.63 13.46 22.20
C VAL A 605 17.49 12.21 22.12
N VAL A 606 17.88 11.85 20.91
CA VAL A 606 18.81 10.74 20.62
C VAL A 606 20.00 11.31 19.87
N GLY A 607 21.19 11.07 20.38
CA GLY A 607 22.42 11.63 19.82
C GLY A 607 22.57 13.16 20.05
N GLY A 608 23.75 13.74 19.77
CA GLY A 608 24.01 15.17 19.93
C GLY A 608 24.29 15.58 21.37
N GLU A 609 24.04 16.87 21.70
CA GLU A 609 24.32 17.44 23.02
C GLU A 609 23.36 16.85 24.08
N ASP A 610 23.90 16.76 25.32
CA ASP A 610 23.13 16.28 26.48
C ASP A 610 22.00 17.26 26.82
N THR A 611 20.82 16.96 26.33
CA THR A 611 19.61 17.73 26.55
C THR A 611 18.69 16.98 27.51
N PRO A 612 18.46 17.49 28.73
CA PRO A 612 17.60 16.82 29.70
C PRO A 612 16.15 16.75 29.23
N SER A 613 15.58 15.57 29.39
CA SER A 613 14.13 15.29 29.15
C SER A 613 13.39 15.31 30.46
N THR A 614 12.17 15.84 30.47
CA THR A 614 11.22 15.65 31.59
C THR A 614 10.38 14.44 31.29
N LEU A 615 10.24 13.54 32.25
CA LEU A 615 9.37 12.38 32.22
C LEU A 615 8.18 12.59 33.17
N ARG A 616 6.97 12.31 32.72
CA ARG A 616 5.79 12.18 33.57
C ARG A 616 5.03 10.90 33.22
N VAL A 617 4.71 10.10 34.24
CA VAL A 617 3.87 8.91 34.10
C VAL A 617 2.75 8.99 35.12
N THR A 618 1.52 8.77 34.66
CA THR A 618 0.36 8.59 35.54
C THR A 618 -0.42 7.36 35.12
N ALA A 619 -0.93 6.61 36.07
CA ALA A 619 -1.75 5.43 35.79
C ALA A 619 -2.67 5.10 36.98
N LEU A 620 -3.65 4.23 36.77
CA LEU A 620 -4.54 3.70 37.82
C LEU A 620 -4.37 2.18 37.93
N VAL A 621 -3.86 1.70 39.03
CA VAL A 621 -3.83 0.27 39.36
C VAL A 621 -5.20 -0.19 39.79
N ASN A 622 -5.70 -1.25 39.15
CA ASN A 622 -7.03 -1.82 39.40
C ASN A 622 -8.19 -0.78 39.33
N GLY A 623 -7.94 0.36 38.67
CA GLY A 623 -8.94 1.40 38.42
C GLY A 623 -9.17 2.39 39.53
N VAL A 624 -8.38 2.34 40.62
CA VAL A 624 -8.53 3.22 41.79
C VAL A 624 -7.20 3.79 42.27
N SER A 625 -6.18 2.99 42.45
CA SER A 625 -4.92 3.39 43.08
C SER A 625 -4.00 4.09 42.11
N LYS A 626 -3.55 5.28 42.45
CA LYS A 626 -2.80 6.16 41.56
C LYS A 626 -1.31 5.84 41.54
N ILE A 627 -0.76 5.76 40.34
CA ILE A 627 0.66 5.89 40.07
C ILE A 627 0.91 7.32 39.59
N ASP A 628 1.90 7.99 40.16
CA ASP A 628 2.40 9.30 39.70
C ASP A 628 3.92 9.28 39.72
N VAL A 629 4.55 9.42 38.58
CA VAL A 629 6.03 9.42 38.44
C VAL A 629 6.43 10.66 37.68
N THR A 630 7.39 11.39 38.23
CA THR A 630 8.04 12.52 37.58
C THR A 630 9.53 12.30 37.53
N GLY A 631 10.14 12.57 36.40
CA GLY A 631 11.60 12.37 36.23
C GLY A 631 12.24 13.46 35.39
N ASN A 632 13.53 13.52 35.47
CA ASN A 632 14.36 14.40 34.66
C ASN A 632 15.71 13.72 34.37
N GLY A 633 16.19 13.86 33.16
CA GLY A 633 17.47 13.31 32.77
C GLY A 633 17.63 13.10 31.29
N SER A 634 18.82 12.65 30.91
CA SER A 634 19.20 12.37 29.52
C SER A 634 19.62 10.91 29.39
N PRO A 635 18.66 9.94 29.47
CA PRO A 635 19.00 8.52 29.58
C PRO A 635 19.72 7.96 28.33
N LEU A 636 19.62 8.63 27.19
CA LEU A 636 20.25 8.21 25.93
C LEU A 636 21.54 8.96 25.59
N ALA A 637 22.00 9.89 26.44
CA ALA A 637 23.30 10.51 26.28
C ALA A 637 24.44 9.52 26.60
N ASP A 638 25.67 9.81 26.21
CA ASP A 638 26.82 8.89 26.39
C ASP A 638 27.07 8.49 27.85
N LYS A 639 26.85 9.42 28.77
CA LYS A 639 26.84 9.16 30.22
C LYS A 639 25.42 9.30 30.76
N GLY A 640 24.49 8.56 30.15
CA GLY A 640 23.06 8.73 30.41
C GLY A 640 22.72 8.65 31.89
N LYS A 641 22.02 9.66 32.37
CA LYS A 641 21.51 9.73 33.74
C LYS A 641 20.02 10.06 33.71
N LEU A 642 19.25 9.34 34.51
CA LEU A 642 17.83 9.63 34.77
C LEU A 642 17.59 9.63 36.27
N THR A 643 16.92 10.64 36.76
CA THR A 643 16.40 10.65 38.14
C THR A 643 14.88 10.76 38.06
N ALA A 644 14.18 9.96 38.84
CA ALA A 644 12.73 10.02 38.90
C ALA A 644 12.24 9.83 40.34
N LYS A 645 11.15 10.50 40.66
CA LYS A 645 10.38 10.31 41.89
C LYS A 645 9.05 9.73 41.54
N GLY A 646 8.65 8.64 42.18
CA GLY A 646 7.43 7.93 41.91
C GLY A 646 6.66 7.66 43.18
N SER A 647 5.35 7.72 43.10
CA SER A 647 4.46 7.25 44.16
C SER A 647 3.42 6.29 43.59
N LEU A 648 3.11 5.27 44.37
CA LEU A 648 1.99 4.37 44.18
C LEU A 648 1.14 4.44 45.46
N THR A 649 -0.06 5.00 45.36
CA THR A 649 -0.83 5.39 46.52
C THR A 649 -2.01 4.45 46.73
N ALA A 650 -2.16 3.96 47.97
CA ALA A 650 -3.34 3.28 48.51
C ALA A 650 -3.78 2.04 47.69
N VAL A 651 -2.86 1.17 47.30
CA VAL A 651 -3.22 -0.09 46.65
C VAL A 651 -3.84 -1.04 47.67
N ALA A 652 -5.09 -1.44 47.44
CA ALA A 652 -5.74 -2.41 48.31
C ALA A 652 -5.00 -3.74 48.32
N MET A 653 -4.47 -4.10 49.49
CA MET A 653 -3.70 -5.33 49.70
C MET A 653 -4.44 -6.61 49.33
N PRO A 654 -5.79 -6.73 49.48
CA PRO A 654 -6.54 -7.92 49.04
C PRO A 654 -6.33 -8.30 47.58
N PHE A 655 -5.90 -7.36 46.71
CA PHE A 655 -5.56 -7.70 45.31
C PHE A 655 -4.37 -8.66 45.21
N PHE A 656 -3.50 -8.70 46.23
CA PHE A 656 -2.37 -9.62 46.27
C PHE A 656 -2.72 -10.94 46.94
N SER A 657 -3.93 -11.10 47.52
CA SER A 657 -4.36 -12.32 48.21
C SER A 657 -4.16 -13.61 47.41
N PRO A 658 -4.41 -13.67 46.08
CA PRO A 658 -4.14 -14.89 45.31
C PRO A 658 -2.69 -15.35 45.45
N TYR A 659 -1.75 -14.44 45.40
CA TYR A 659 -0.33 -14.76 45.53
C TYR A 659 0.04 -15.10 46.98
N THR A 660 -0.41 -14.33 47.95
CA THR A 660 -0.09 -14.61 49.36
C THR A 660 -0.72 -15.93 49.84
N GLN A 661 -1.94 -16.23 49.42
CA GLN A 661 -2.61 -17.50 49.71
C GLN A 661 -1.87 -18.67 49.06
N HIS A 662 -1.43 -18.50 47.78
CA HIS A 662 -0.71 -19.55 47.07
C HIS A 662 0.66 -19.87 47.71
N TYR A 663 1.44 -18.82 48.07
CA TYR A 663 2.81 -19.00 48.55
C TYR A 663 2.93 -19.12 50.08
N THR A 664 1.94 -18.62 50.89
CA THR A 664 2.07 -18.56 52.34
C THR A 664 0.87 -19.19 53.08
N SER A 665 -0.19 -19.63 52.39
CA SER A 665 -1.46 -20.10 52.93
C SER A 665 -2.27 -19.03 53.68
N TYR A 666 -1.90 -17.76 53.63
CA TYR A 666 -2.61 -16.67 54.27
C TYR A 666 -3.11 -15.68 53.20
N PRO A 667 -4.40 -15.53 52.92
CA PRO A 667 -4.91 -14.42 52.14
C PRO A 667 -4.84 -13.13 52.96
N ILE A 668 -4.80 -11.99 52.25
CA ILE A 668 -4.87 -10.68 52.90
C ILE A 668 -6.31 -10.22 52.95
N LYS A 669 -6.82 -9.98 54.18
CA LYS A 669 -8.21 -9.56 54.37
C LYS A 669 -8.39 -8.05 54.10
N ARG A 670 -7.44 -7.20 54.56
CA ARG A 670 -7.40 -5.76 54.33
C ARG A 670 -6.02 -5.19 54.48
N GLY A 671 -5.88 -3.94 53.98
CA GLY A 671 -4.69 -3.13 54.07
C GLY A 671 -4.54 -2.27 52.83
N ASN A 672 -3.87 -1.14 52.99
CA ASN A 672 -3.51 -0.27 51.85
C ASN A 672 -1.99 -0.15 51.76
N LEU A 673 -1.48 -0.45 50.58
CA LEU A 673 -0.06 -0.31 50.25
C LEU A 673 0.19 1.05 49.61
N THR A 674 1.13 1.82 50.16
CA THR A 674 1.68 3.03 49.56
C THR A 674 3.18 2.83 49.39
N ILE A 675 3.71 3.21 48.24
CA ILE A 675 5.14 3.16 47.92
C ILE A 675 5.54 4.53 47.38
N ASP A 676 6.57 5.12 48.03
CA ASP A 676 7.28 6.29 47.51
C ASP A 676 8.70 5.80 47.12
N ALA A 677 9.15 6.19 45.94
CA ALA A 677 10.43 5.72 45.42
C ALA A 677 11.21 6.85 44.72
N ASP A 678 12.51 6.88 45.01
CA ASP A 678 13.48 7.68 44.30
C ASP A 678 14.31 6.70 43.40
N VAL A 679 14.21 6.91 42.12
CA VAL A 679 14.86 6.08 41.11
C VAL A 679 15.98 6.86 40.46
N THR A 680 17.16 6.24 40.39
CA THR A 680 18.30 6.78 39.67
C THR A 680 18.82 5.72 38.70
N VAL A 681 18.98 6.08 37.44
CA VAL A 681 19.67 5.28 36.42
C VAL A 681 20.93 6.06 36.02
N THR A 682 22.07 5.41 36.07
CA THR A 682 23.36 5.97 35.63
C THR A 682 23.99 5.06 34.57
N ASP A 683 24.92 5.60 33.80
CA ASP A 683 25.63 4.85 32.75
C ASP A 683 24.68 4.08 31.79
N LYS A 684 23.51 4.66 31.52
CA LYS A 684 22.41 4.10 30.66
C LYS A 684 21.70 2.87 31.24
N SER A 685 22.27 2.15 32.17
CA SER A 685 21.74 0.86 32.62
C SER A 685 21.78 0.60 34.12
N LYS A 686 22.66 1.26 34.89
CA LYS A 686 22.77 1.00 36.32
C LYS A 686 21.63 1.62 37.11
N LEU A 687 20.72 0.78 37.53
CA LEU A 687 19.52 1.12 38.30
C LEU A 687 19.85 1.15 39.80
N ASN A 688 19.42 2.20 40.49
CA ASN A 688 19.34 2.27 41.95
C ASN A 688 17.94 2.82 42.29
N VAL A 689 17.24 2.12 43.19
CA VAL A 689 15.91 2.52 43.69
C VAL A 689 15.96 2.56 45.21
N GLU A 690 15.78 3.72 45.78
CA GLU A 690 15.53 3.91 47.19
C GLU A 690 14.01 4.08 47.34
N ASN A 691 13.40 3.31 48.26
CA ASN A 691 11.96 3.38 48.42
C ASN A 691 11.56 3.32 49.88
N HIS A 692 10.38 3.83 50.12
CA HIS A 692 9.66 3.78 51.37
C HIS A 692 8.33 3.12 51.13
N ILE A 693 8.08 1.99 51.81
CA ILE A 693 6.89 1.16 51.68
C ILE A 693 6.12 1.22 52.98
N THR A 694 4.88 1.68 52.90
CA THR A 694 3.94 1.74 54.04
C THR A 694 2.73 0.88 53.75
N ILE A 695 2.39 -0.03 54.63
CA ILE A 695 1.16 -0.80 54.56
C ILE A 695 0.33 -0.46 55.76
N GLU A 696 -0.77 0.25 55.57
CA GLU A 696 -1.67 0.63 56.62
C GLU A 696 -2.69 -0.47 56.88
N ARG A 697 -2.93 -0.77 58.21
CA ARG A 697 -3.95 -1.67 58.67
C ARG A 697 -3.95 -3.05 58.04
N LEU A 698 -2.74 -3.65 57.89
CA LEU A 698 -2.60 -5.01 57.35
C LEU A 698 -3.26 -6.04 58.28
N GLU A 699 -4.24 -6.76 57.75
CA GLU A 699 -4.88 -7.90 58.40
C GLU A 699 -4.88 -9.10 57.52
N TRP A 700 -4.35 -10.20 58.03
CA TRP A 700 -4.36 -11.50 57.36
C TRP A 700 -5.72 -12.16 57.57
N GLY A 701 -6.19 -12.91 56.56
CA GLY A 701 -7.32 -13.75 56.63
C GLY A 701 -7.01 -15.09 57.33
N GLU A 702 -7.99 -15.96 57.37
CA GLU A 702 -7.83 -17.29 58.00
C GLU A 702 -6.82 -18.14 57.21
N TYR A 703 -6.08 -18.99 57.94
CA TYR A 703 -5.14 -19.91 57.34
C TYR A 703 -5.85 -20.89 56.41
N THR A 704 -5.50 -20.93 55.18
CA THR A 704 -6.06 -21.80 54.14
C THR A 704 -4.94 -22.68 53.60
N PRO A 705 -4.81 -23.97 54.04
CA PRO A 705 -3.73 -24.82 53.66
C PRO A 705 -3.59 -24.96 52.13
N ASN A 706 -2.39 -24.79 51.62
CA ASN A 706 -2.04 -24.98 50.21
C ASN A 706 -0.77 -25.84 50.09
N ALA A 707 -0.82 -26.87 49.23
CA ALA A 707 0.29 -27.82 49.07
C ALA A 707 1.57 -27.18 48.55
N THR A 708 1.48 -26.00 47.93
CA THR A 708 2.62 -25.26 47.36
C THR A 708 3.18 -24.19 48.30
N SER A 709 2.55 -23.95 49.44
CA SER A 709 2.94 -22.86 50.35
C SER A 709 4.27 -23.16 51.05
N SER A 710 5.11 -22.14 51.14
CA SER A 710 6.30 -22.19 52.00
C SER A 710 5.94 -21.83 53.44
N SER A 711 6.69 -22.39 54.41
CA SER A 711 6.50 -22.10 55.85
C SER A 711 7.04 -20.73 56.27
N LEU A 712 6.82 -19.69 55.42
CA LEU A 712 7.29 -18.31 55.74
C LEU A 712 6.41 -17.74 56.89
N PRO A 713 6.99 -17.26 58.00
CA PRO A 713 6.24 -16.76 59.13
C PRO A 713 5.76 -15.30 58.91
N VAL A 714 4.91 -15.11 57.86
CA VAL A 714 4.47 -13.78 57.39
C VAL A 714 3.63 -13.04 58.42
N THR A 715 2.85 -13.73 59.22
CA THR A 715 2.04 -13.14 60.30
C THR A 715 2.89 -12.63 61.43
N ILE A 716 3.90 -13.40 61.87
CA ILE A 716 4.87 -12.97 62.88
C ILE A 716 5.73 -11.81 62.35
N ALA A 717 6.26 -11.96 61.15
CA ALA A 717 7.06 -10.91 60.54
C ALA A 717 6.32 -9.57 60.39
N SER A 718 5.07 -9.60 59.91
CA SER A 718 4.24 -8.40 59.80
C SER A 718 3.94 -7.77 61.15
N ALA A 719 3.63 -8.60 62.16
CA ALA A 719 3.39 -8.10 63.55
C ALA A 719 4.61 -7.42 64.15
N LEU A 720 5.83 -7.97 63.90
CA LEU A 720 7.08 -7.37 64.31
C LEU A 720 7.48 -6.10 63.56
N LEU A 721 6.94 -5.90 62.36
CA LEU A 721 7.15 -4.69 61.55
C LEU A 721 6.06 -3.63 61.82
N THR A 722 4.95 -4.01 62.50
CA THR A 722 3.83 -3.13 62.73
C THR A 722 4.18 -2.11 63.80
N ASP A 723 3.95 -0.82 63.55
CA ASP A 723 4.12 0.29 64.52
C ASP A 723 2.95 0.40 65.48
N SER A 724 3.07 1.34 66.41
CA SER A 724 2.01 1.63 67.40
C SER A 724 0.71 2.17 66.83
N LYS A 725 0.68 2.51 65.52
CA LYS A 725 -0.50 2.99 64.80
C LYS A 725 -1.12 1.90 63.91
N GLY A 726 -0.54 0.70 63.91
CA GLY A 726 -1.00 -0.41 63.13
C GLY A 726 -0.46 -0.41 61.67
N ASN A 727 0.57 0.32 61.36
CA ASN A 727 1.20 0.38 60.03
C ASN A 727 2.48 -0.46 59.99
N VAL A 728 2.70 -1.15 58.89
CA VAL A 728 3.97 -1.80 58.54
C VAL A 728 4.76 -0.85 57.67
N ASP A 729 5.95 -0.48 58.12
CA ASP A 729 6.83 0.53 57.47
C ASP A 729 8.23 0.00 57.29
N PHE A 730 8.70 -0.01 56.04
CA PHE A 730 10.05 -0.47 55.69
C PHE A 730 10.54 0.06 54.35
N GLY A 731 11.86 0.01 54.15
CA GLY A 731 12.50 0.26 52.86
C GLY A 731 13.00 -1.05 52.25
N LEU A 732 12.91 -1.18 50.94
CA LEU A 732 13.40 -2.32 50.18
C LEU A 732 14.27 -1.82 49.03
N PRO A 733 15.54 -1.44 49.27
CA PRO A 733 16.39 -0.92 48.20
C PRO A 733 16.58 -1.95 47.08
N VAL A 734 16.47 -1.51 45.84
CA VAL A 734 16.68 -2.34 44.64
C VAL A 734 17.78 -1.73 43.80
N SER A 735 18.77 -2.53 43.45
CA SER A 735 19.83 -2.13 42.55
C SER A 735 20.19 -3.24 41.58
N GLY A 736 20.64 -2.86 40.36
CA GLY A 736 21.04 -3.82 39.36
C GLY A 736 21.39 -3.16 38.03
N ASP A 737 21.70 -3.99 37.05
CA ASP A 737 22.06 -3.52 35.71
C ASP A 737 20.94 -3.93 34.73
N LEU A 738 20.24 -2.93 34.17
CA LEU A 738 19.19 -3.12 33.18
C LEU A 738 19.68 -3.70 31.84
N ALA A 739 21.00 -3.60 31.59
CA ALA A 739 21.64 -4.20 30.43
C ALA A 739 21.92 -5.70 30.61
N ASP A 740 21.92 -6.21 31.86
CA ASP A 740 22.05 -7.64 32.14
C ASP A 740 20.72 -8.38 31.79
N PRO A 741 20.71 -9.29 30.80
CA PRO A 741 19.50 -10.02 30.42
C PRO A 741 19.00 -10.98 31.52
N THR A 742 19.81 -11.28 32.53
CA THR A 742 19.43 -12.11 33.68
C THR A 742 18.85 -11.30 34.82
N PHE A 743 18.98 -9.96 34.81
CA PHE A 743 18.44 -9.10 35.82
C PHE A 743 16.92 -9.00 35.74
N SER A 744 16.25 -9.41 36.80
CA SER A 744 14.80 -9.31 36.96
C SER A 744 14.45 -8.50 38.20
N ILE A 745 13.87 -7.32 38.02
CA ILE A 745 13.42 -6.47 39.13
C ILE A 745 12.45 -7.25 40.05
N GLY A 746 11.54 -8.04 39.51
CA GLY A 746 10.59 -8.83 40.25
C GLY A 746 11.24 -9.90 41.12
N GLU A 747 12.29 -10.56 40.62
CA GLU A 747 13.03 -11.60 41.34
C GLU A 747 13.85 -10.97 42.47
N VAL A 748 14.51 -9.83 42.20
CA VAL A 748 15.28 -9.08 43.21
C VAL A 748 14.38 -8.60 44.34
N VAL A 749 13.19 -8.08 44.01
CA VAL A 749 12.19 -7.65 45.02
C VAL A 749 11.71 -8.86 45.82
N LEU A 750 11.42 -10.01 45.19
CA LEU A 750 10.97 -11.21 45.88
C LEU A 750 12.04 -11.77 46.85
N ILE A 751 13.29 -11.83 46.41
CA ILE A 751 14.42 -12.29 47.25
C ILE A 751 14.63 -11.35 48.43
N ALA A 752 14.59 -10.03 48.16
CA ALA A 752 14.78 -9.03 49.21
C ALA A 752 13.65 -9.05 50.24
N LEU A 753 12.41 -9.21 49.79
CA LEU A 753 11.23 -9.36 50.67
C LEU A 753 11.30 -10.64 51.49
N LYS A 754 11.67 -11.78 50.91
CA LYS A 754 11.90 -13.03 51.59
C LYS A 754 12.97 -12.91 52.68
N ASN A 755 14.07 -12.30 52.37
CA ASN A 755 15.18 -12.05 53.31
C ASN A 755 14.76 -11.10 54.45
N LEU A 756 13.97 -10.07 54.15
CA LEU A 756 13.41 -9.17 55.16
C LEU A 756 12.51 -9.94 56.15
N ILE A 757 11.56 -10.79 55.64
CA ILE A 757 10.66 -11.58 56.47
C ILE A 757 11.46 -12.53 57.37
N ILE A 758 12.48 -13.24 56.85
CA ILE A 758 13.32 -14.17 57.63
C ILE A 758 14.09 -13.40 58.67
N LYS A 759 14.74 -12.31 58.32
CA LYS A 759 15.58 -11.49 59.21
C LYS A 759 14.76 -10.93 60.38
N VAL A 760 13.57 -10.42 60.10
CA VAL A 760 12.69 -9.85 61.12
C VAL A 760 12.13 -10.94 62.04
N ALA A 761 11.70 -12.05 61.49
CA ALA A 761 11.17 -13.20 62.28
C ALA A 761 12.22 -13.86 63.19
N ALA A 762 13.52 -13.78 62.82
CA ALA A 762 14.62 -14.33 63.60
C ALA A 762 15.18 -13.36 64.68
N SER A 763 14.62 -12.16 64.86
CA SER A 763 15.09 -11.14 65.81
C SER A 763 14.56 -11.39 67.24
N PRO A 764 15.40 -11.75 68.23
CA PRO A 764 14.88 -12.15 69.55
C PRO A 764 14.32 -10.97 70.40
N VAL A 765 14.72 -9.75 70.10
CA VAL A 765 14.34 -8.54 70.89
C VAL A 765 12.94 -8.04 70.59
N LYS A 766 12.39 -8.25 69.40
CA LYS A 766 11.09 -7.74 68.96
C LYS A 766 9.95 -8.71 69.19
N LEU A 767 10.27 -10.00 69.48
CA LEU A 767 9.26 -11.03 69.73
C LEU A 767 8.46 -10.81 71.01
N ILE A 768 9.05 -10.16 72.02
CA ILE A 768 8.44 -9.92 73.35
C ILE A 768 7.40 -8.76 73.28
N THR A 769 7.63 -7.77 72.47
CA THR A 769 6.73 -6.62 72.32
C THR A 769 5.51 -6.90 71.44
N ALA A 770 5.61 -7.78 70.46
CA ALA A 770 4.55 -8.14 69.53
C ALA A 770 3.44 -9.00 70.18
N LEU A 771 3.79 -9.86 71.13
CA LEU A 771 2.84 -10.66 71.87
C LEU A 771 1.91 -9.87 72.80
N ALA A 772 2.25 -8.62 73.16
CA ALA A 772 1.47 -7.74 74.01
C ALA A 772 0.44 -6.91 73.27
N THR A 773 0.50 -6.82 71.96
CA THR A 773 -0.38 -6.00 71.11
C THR A 773 -1.47 -6.79 70.34
N PHE A 774 -1.45 -8.12 70.41
CA PHE A 774 -2.47 -8.97 69.79
C PHE A 774 -3.72 -9.07 70.76
N GLY A 775 -4.48 -8.05 70.85
CA GLY A 775 -5.73 -8.06 71.55
C GLY A 775 -6.28 -6.63 71.72
N VAL A 776 -7.13 -6.33 70.85
CA VAL A 776 -8.19 -5.35 70.87
C VAL A 776 -8.28 -4.60 69.53
N GLY A 777 -9.15 -5.06 68.71
CA GLY A 777 -9.64 -4.37 67.50
C GLY A 777 -11.16 -4.55 67.40
N GLU A 778 -11.89 -4.32 68.48
CA GLU A 778 -13.32 -4.07 68.41
C GLU A 778 -13.56 -2.57 68.29
N GLY A 779 -14.04 -2.16 67.16
CA GLY A 779 -14.35 -0.73 66.94
C GLY A 779 -14.89 -0.42 65.55
N ALA A 780 -15.69 -1.31 64.98
CA ALA A 780 -16.45 -0.98 63.77
C ALA A 780 -17.92 -0.79 64.19
N THR A 781 -18.27 0.42 64.59
CA THR A 781 -19.55 0.62 65.27
C THR A 781 -20.73 0.92 64.32
N HIS A 782 -20.56 1.30 63.09
CA HIS A 782 -21.74 1.44 62.19
C HIS A 782 -21.31 1.19 60.73
N SER A 783 -21.69 0.09 60.16
CA SER A 783 -21.53 -0.22 58.73
C SER A 783 -22.86 -0.11 58.00
N VAL A 784 -22.84 0.48 56.82
CA VAL A 784 -24.00 0.67 55.93
C VAL A 784 -23.83 -0.22 54.72
N LEU A 785 -24.82 -1.02 54.38
CA LEU A 785 -24.83 -1.75 53.12
C LEU A 785 -25.47 -0.87 52.03
N ILE A 786 -24.75 -0.62 50.97
CA ILE A 786 -25.25 0.01 49.74
C ILE A 786 -25.65 -1.10 48.80
N PRO A 787 -26.95 -1.36 48.57
CA PRO A 787 -27.39 -2.45 47.73
C PRO A 787 -27.18 -2.15 46.28
N PHE A 788 -26.81 -3.17 45.50
CA PHE A 788 -26.70 -3.06 44.05
C PHE A 788 -27.73 -3.98 43.39
N VAL A 789 -28.15 -3.59 42.20
CA VAL A 789 -29.01 -4.46 41.39
C VAL A 789 -28.25 -5.76 41.09
N PRO A 790 -28.87 -6.92 41.26
CA PRO A 790 -28.23 -8.19 40.97
C PRO A 790 -27.56 -8.21 39.60
N GLY A 791 -26.31 -8.73 39.51
CA GLY A 791 -25.50 -8.78 38.28
C GLY A 791 -24.95 -7.42 37.79
N GLN A 792 -25.34 -6.28 38.35
CA GLN A 792 -24.82 -4.97 37.94
C GLN A 792 -23.69 -4.49 38.86
N ALA A 793 -22.71 -3.84 38.27
CA ALA A 793 -21.58 -3.21 38.98
C ALA A 793 -21.57 -1.67 38.90
N SER A 794 -22.41 -1.09 38.06
CA SER A 794 -22.53 0.38 37.93
C SER A 794 -23.43 0.96 39.01
N MET A 795 -23.08 2.15 39.53
CA MET A 795 -23.88 2.90 40.46
C MET A 795 -24.99 3.64 39.74
N GLY A 796 -26.23 3.31 40.03
CA GLY A 796 -27.40 4.09 39.66
C GLY A 796 -27.65 5.29 40.60
N ASP A 797 -28.72 6.02 40.35
CA ASP A 797 -29.04 7.23 41.18
C ASP A 797 -29.43 6.88 42.60
N GLU A 798 -30.06 5.71 42.82
CA GLU A 798 -30.39 5.21 44.14
C GLU A 798 -29.13 4.95 44.98
N GLN A 799 -28.14 4.26 44.42
CA GLN A 799 -26.86 4.01 45.08
C GLN A 799 -26.10 5.29 45.38
N LYS A 800 -26.14 6.26 44.46
CA LYS A 800 -25.53 7.58 44.66
C LYS A 800 -26.22 8.32 45.79
N ALA A 801 -27.55 8.29 45.88
CA ALA A 801 -28.33 8.91 46.94
C ALA A 801 -27.99 8.34 48.34
N ILE A 802 -27.88 7.01 48.43
CA ILE A 802 -27.48 6.33 49.68
C ILE A 802 -26.01 6.66 50.04
N ALA A 803 -25.15 6.86 49.05
CA ALA A 803 -23.74 7.19 49.25
C ALA A 803 -23.49 8.67 49.64
N GLN A 804 -24.37 9.57 49.28
CA GLN A 804 -24.19 11.02 49.48
C GLN A 804 -23.91 11.42 50.93
N PRO A 805 -24.66 10.93 51.97
CA PRO A 805 -24.32 11.21 53.36
C PRO A 805 -22.93 10.73 53.77
N ILE A 806 -22.42 9.62 53.19
CA ILE A 806 -21.09 9.12 53.46
C ILE A 806 -20.04 10.08 52.90
N VAL A 807 -20.23 10.57 51.68
CA VAL A 807 -19.36 11.59 51.06
C VAL A 807 -19.31 12.86 51.91
N GLU A 808 -20.46 13.32 52.39
CA GLU A 808 -20.56 14.51 53.25
C GLU A 808 -19.84 14.31 54.61
N ALA A 809 -20.05 13.15 55.23
CA ALA A 809 -19.37 12.79 56.48
C ALA A 809 -17.85 12.77 56.30
N MET A 810 -17.34 12.15 55.21
CA MET A 810 -15.93 12.07 54.87
C MET A 810 -15.31 13.47 54.56
N LYS A 811 -16.07 14.36 53.92
CA LYS A 811 -15.64 15.76 53.70
C LYS A 811 -15.59 16.55 55.00
N LYS A 812 -16.56 16.35 55.90
CA LYS A 812 -16.64 17.03 57.18
C LYS A 812 -15.54 16.63 58.15
N ASN A 813 -15.08 15.37 58.06
CA ASN A 813 -14.02 14.79 58.88
C ASN A 813 -12.81 14.36 58.04
N PRO A 814 -11.85 15.25 57.72
CA PRO A 814 -10.72 14.92 56.83
C PRO A 814 -9.79 13.82 57.35
N LYS A 815 -9.81 13.50 58.65
CA LYS A 815 -8.97 12.45 59.27
C LYS A 815 -9.58 11.06 59.22
N SER A 816 -10.91 10.94 59.04
CA SER A 816 -11.59 9.66 58.99
C SER A 816 -11.27 8.91 57.74
N LYS A 817 -11.14 7.60 57.84
CA LYS A 817 -10.90 6.65 56.75
C LYS A 817 -12.18 5.82 56.49
N LEU A 818 -12.32 5.28 55.28
CA LEU A 818 -13.50 4.56 54.87
C LEU A 818 -13.12 3.13 54.44
N GLU A 819 -13.68 2.11 55.07
CA GLU A 819 -13.55 0.73 54.64
C GLU A 819 -14.71 0.36 53.72
N ILE A 820 -14.41 -0.31 52.65
CA ILE A 820 -15.34 -0.77 51.62
C ILE A 820 -15.18 -2.28 51.47
N VAL A 821 -16.20 -3.02 51.86
CA VAL A 821 -16.24 -4.50 51.79
C VAL A 821 -17.24 -4.92 50.69
N PRO A 822 -16.82 -5.54 49.57
CA PRO A 822 -17.76 -6.13 48.63
C PRO A 822 -18.57 -7.26 49.29
N VAL A 823 -19.90 -7.26 49.17
CA VAL A 823 -20.79 -8.31 49.72
C VAL A 823 -21.43 -9.07 48.58
N ILE A 824 -21.25 -10.37 48.62
CA ILE A 824 -21.78 -11.36 47.65
C ILE A 824 -22.98 -12.03 48.31
N ALA A 825 -24.17 -11.83 47.79
CA ALA A 825 -25.41 -12.53 48.23
C ALA A 825 -25.71 -13.62 47.22
N ILE A 826 -25.29 -14.87 47.52
CA ILE A 826 -25.38 -15.98 46.58
C ILE A 826 -26.81 -16.22 46.11
N LYS A 827 -27.80 -16.24 46.98
CA LYS A 827 -29.21 -16.51 46.61
C LYS A 827 -29.83 -15.36 45.78
N GLY A 828 -29.36 -14.16 45.95
CA GLY A 828 -29.91 -12.99 45.26
C GLY A 828 -29.28 -12.69 43.87
N GLU A 829 -28.12 -13.23 43.62
CA GLU A 829 -27.31 -12.86 42.43
C GLU A 829 -27.14 -13.95 41.38
N ASP A 830 -27.36 -15.21 41.78
CA ASP A 830 -27.07 -16.37 40.89
C ASP A 830 -27.79 -16.29 39.55
N GLN A 831 -29.05 -15.91 39.54
CA GLN A 831 -29.90 -15.87 38.36
C GLN A 831 -29.53 -14.72 37.41
N GLU A 832 -29.24 -13.54 37.94
CA GLU A 832 -28.88 -12.37 37.13
C GLU A 832 -27.44 -12.41 36.63
N VAL A 833 -26.53 -12.87 37.44
CA VAL A 833 -25.15 -13.11 37.03
C VAL A 833 -25.10 -14.16 35.93
N HIS A 834 -25.91 -15.22 36.02
CA HIS A 834 -26.07 -16.23 34.99
C HIS A 834 -26.55 -15.58 33.66
N ARG A 835 -27.63 -14.78 33.73
CA ARG A 835 -28.15 -14.06 32.55
C ARG A 835 -27.10 -13.15 31.92
N HIS A 836 -26.41 -12.32 32.71
CA HIS A 836 -25.36 -11.43 32.23
C HIS A 836 -24.16 -12.19 31.62
N THR A 837 -23.78 -13.29 32.22
CA THR A 837 -22.72 -14.17 31.68
C THR A 837 -23.13 -14.71 30.32
N TYR A 838 -24.36 -15.19 30.17
CA TYR A 838 -24.91 -15.68 28.92
C TYR A 838 -24.98 -14.60 27.83
N ASP A 839 -25.56 -13.44 28.14
CA ASP A 839 -25.68 -12.32 27.22
C ASP A 839 -24.30 -11.76 26.82
N GLY A 840 -23.36 -11.73 27.74
CA GLY A 840 -21.98 -11.32 27.48
C GLY A 840 -21.27 -12.27 26.48
N MET A 841 -21.48 -13.58 26.63
CA MET A 841 -20.94 -14.57 25.68
C MET A 841 -21.53 -14.39 24.27
N LEU A 842 -22.83 -14.15 24.16
CA LEU A 842 -23.48 -13.86 22.88
C LEU A 842 -22.93 -12.59 22.24
N LYS A 843 -22.76 -11.53 23.02
CA LYS A 843 -22.21 -10.25 22.52
C LYS A 843 -20.80 -10.40 21.99
N ILE A 844 -19.95 -11.15 22.69
CA ILE A 844 -18.60 -11.48 22.21
C ILE A 844 -18.68 -12.32 20.93
N ALA A 845 -19.54 -13.32 20.88
CA ALA A 845 -19.71 -14.12 19.68
C ALA A 845 -20.19 -13.29 18.48
N MET A 846 -21.13 -12.35 18.69
CA MET A 846 -21.59 -11.42 17.65
C MET A 846 -20.44 -10.52 17.14
N SER A 847 -19.61 -10.01 18.04
CA SER A 847 -18.49 -9.14 17.64
C SER A 847 -17.42 -9.85 16.80
N THR A 848 -17.36 -11.17 16.90
CA THR A 848 -16.41 -12.04 16.18
C THR A 848 -16.98 -12.64 14.88
N LEU A 849 -18.22 -12.30 14.51
CA LEU A 849 -18.85 -12.67 13.24
C LEU A 849 -18.56 -11.63 12.17
N PRO A 850 -18.51 -12.01 10.88
CA PRO A 850 -18.48 -11.07 9.76
C PRO A 850 -19.66 -10.10 9.85
N GLU A 851 -19.49 -8.89 9.37
CA GLU A 851 -20.48 -7.79 9.53
C GLU A 851 -21.86 -8.15 8.96
N GLU A 852 -21.88 -8.93 7.90
CA GLU A 852 -23.08 -9.40 7.21
C GLU A 852 -23.83 -10.51 7.99
N GLU A 853 -23.15 -11.19 8.92
CA GLU A 853 -23.69 -12.33 9.72
C GLU A 853 -23.92 -11.95 11.19
N ARG A 854 -23.76 -10.68 11.61
CA ARG A 854 -23.90 -10.25 13.02
C ARG A 854 -25.34 -10.25 13.49
N THR A 855 -25.92 -11.43 13.54
CA THR A 855 -27.25 -11.65 14.09
C THR A 855 -27.17 -12.40 15.41
N ARG A 856 -28.21 -12.26 16.26
CA ARG A 856 -28.32 -13.04 17.50
C ARG A 856 -28.33 -14.54 17.21
N ASP A 857 -29.02 -14.97 16.17
CA ASP A 857 -29.16 -16.36 15.78
C ASP A 857 -27.82 -16.99 15.37
N ALA A 858 -27.02 -16.25 14.63
CA ALA A 858 -25.68 -16.68 14.26
C ALA A 858 -24.74 -16.76 15.48
N ALA A 859 -24.85 -15.80 16.41
CA ALA A 859 -24.10 -15.82 17.67
C ALA A 859 -24.50 -17.02 18.54
N VAL A 860 -25.79 -17.30 18.69
CA VAL A 860 -26.31 -18.46 19.41
C VAL A 860 -25.79 -19.76 18.80
N SER A 861 -25.87 -19.90 17.48
CA SER A 861 -25.37 -21.07 16.76
C SER A 861 -23.86 -21.26 16.95
N LYS A 862 -23.09 -20.19 16.92
CA LYS A 862 -21.65 -20.21 17.15
C LYS A 862 -21.29 -20.63 18.57
N VAL A 863 -21.93 -20.05 19.57
CA VAL A 863 -21.71 -20.38 20.99
C VAL A 863 -22.17 -21.78 21.28
N PHE A 864 -23.32 -22.23 20.72
CA PHE A 864 -23.85 -23.57 20.85
C PHE A 864 -22.87 -24.63 20.34
N LYS A 865 -22.32 -24.43 19.14
CA LYS A 865 -21.31 -25.32 18.56
C LYS A 865 -20.03 -25.38 19.41
N MET A 866 -19.68 -24.28 20.08
CA MET A 866 -18.47 -24.20 20.92
C MET A 866 -18.66 -24.88 22.27
N ILE A 867 -19.81 -24.70 22.94
CA ILE A 867 -20.06 -25.18 24.29
C ILE A 867 -20.67 -26.60 24.30
N LEU A 868 -21.54 -26.88 23.34
CA LEU A 868 -22.27 -28.12 23.20
C LEU A 868 -22.00 -28.78 21.84
N PRO A 869 -20.74 -29.12 21.50
CA PRO A 869 -20.38 -29.65 20.18
C PRO A 869 -20.95 -31.02 19.88
N LYS A 870 -21.38 -31.80 20.93
CA LYS A 870 -21.95 -33.11 20.78
C LYS A 870 -23.48 -33.12 20.63
N GLU A 871 -24.13 -31.99 20.84
CA GLU A 871 -25.57 -31.84 20.70
C GLU A 871 -25.94 -31.60 19.20
N ASP A 872 -27.20 -31.89 18.88
CA ASP A 872 -27.73 -31.75 17.54
C ASP A 872 -27.64 -30.27 17.10
N GLN A 873 -26.80 -30.01 16.12
CA GLN A 873 -26.56 -28.66 15.59
C GLN A 873 -27.70 -28.15 14.69
N SER A 874 -28.67 -29.00 14.33
CA SER A 874 -29.83 -28.63 13.50
C SER A 874 -31.02 -28.07 14.28
N LEU A 875 -30.92 -28.06 15.63
CA LEU A 875 -31.98 -27.54 16.51
C LEU A 875 -32.32 -26.08 16.18
N SER A 876 -33.56 -25.68 16.41
CA SER A 876 -34.00 -24.29 16.30
C SER A 876 -33.21 -23.37 17.22
N THR A 877 -33.12 -22.07 16.85
CA THR A 877 -32.42 -21.07 17.67
C THR A 877 -32.95 -21.06 19.10
N GLN A 878 -34.26 -21.13 19.30
CA GLN A 878 -34.86 -21.14 20.64
C GLN A 878 -34.48 -22.37 21.48
N GLU A 879 -34.40 -23.54 20.87
CA GLU A 879 -33.96 -24.73 21.55
C GLU A 879 -32.46 -24.71 21.88
N LYS A 880 -31.65 -24.17 20.97
CA LYS A 880 -30.24 -23.92 21.21
C LYS A 880 -30.04 -22.93 22.35
N GLU A 881 -30.79 -21.82 22.39
CA GLU A 881 -30.74 -20.83 23.46
C GLU A 881 -31.10 -21.48 24.82
N ARG A 882 -32.18 -22.25 24.88
CA ARG A 882 -32.61 -22.92 26.10
C ARG A 882 -31.53 -23.88 26.65
N LYS A 883 -30.94 -24.70 25.77
CA LYS A 883 -29.89 -25.66 26.16
C LYS A 883 -28.61 -24.93 26.57
N LEU A 884 -28.24 -23.89 25.85
CA LEU A 884 -27.10 -23.05 26.19
C LEU A 884 -27.25 -22.39 27.53
N TYR A 885 -28.43 -21.75 27.77
CA TYR A 885 -28.71 -21.09 29.04
C TYR A 885 -28.61 -22.07 30.23
N GLN A 886 -28.99 -23.33 30.06
CA GLN A 886 -28.84 -24.35 31.07
C GLN A 886 -27.40 -24.86 31.25
N ALA A 887 -26.62 -24.86 30.20
CA ALA A 887 -25.24 -25.33 30.19
C ALA A 887 -24.22 -24.31 30.71
N VAL A 888 -24.48 -23.01 30.50
CA VAL A 888 -23.64 -21.93 30.98
C VAL A 888 -23.96 -21.64 32.43
N LYS A 889 -23.10 -22.11 33.34
CA LYS A 889 -23.20 -21.74 34.78
C LYS A 889 -22.14 -20.67 35.09
N PRO A 890 -22.49 -19.63 35.83
CA PRO A 890 -21.49 -18.71 36.36
C PRO A 890 -20.63 -19.45 37.38
N ASP A 891 -19.34 -19.31 37.28
CA ASP A 891 -18.45 -19.75 38.35
C ASP A 891 -18.44 -18.74 39.52
N LEU A 892 -17.96 -19.13 40.65
CA LEU A 892 -17.84 -18.27 41.82
C LEU A 892 -16.96 -17.02 41.51
N ASN A 893 -15.98 -17.17 40.65
CA ASN A 893 -15.10 -16.06 40.25
C ASN A 893 -15.84 -14.95 39.49
N THR A 894 -16.84 -15.32 38.69
CA THR A 894 -17.68 -14.34 38.00
C THR A 894 -18.46 -13.50 39.01
N VAL A 895 -19.02 -14.10 40.03
CA VAL A 895 -19.76 -13.40 41.09
C VAL A 895 -18.82 -12.50 41.92
N ILE A 896 -17.66 -13.01 42.28
CA ILE A 896 -16.59 -12.27 42.98
C ILE A 896 -16.15 -11.02 42.14
N ASN A 897 -16.02 -11.21 40.83
CA ASN A 897 -15.65 -10.10 39.92
C ASN A 897 -16.71 -9.00 39.86
N VAL A 898 -18.01 -9.37 39.87
CA VAL A 898 -19.10 -8.39 39.92
C VAL A 898 -19.05 -7.62 41.24
N ALA A 899 -18.89 -8.30 42.35
CA ALA A 899 -18.84 -7.65 43.69
C ALA A 899 -17.59 -6.74 43.79
N SER A 900 -16.45 -7.19 43.32
CA SER A 900 -15.24 -6.37 43.29
C SER A 900 -15.40 -5.15 42.38
N ALA A 901 -16.10 -5.29 41.25
CA ALA A 901 -16.38 -4.18 40.33
C ALA A 901 -17.32 -3.13 40.98
N ARG A 902 -18.27 -3.55 41.85
CA ARG A 902 -19.11 -2.65 42.66
C ARG A 902 -18.28 -1.81 43.62
N ALA A 903 -17.41 -2.43 44.38
CA ALA A 903 -16.51 -1.77 45.29
C ALA A 903 -15.60 -0.74 44.57
N LYS A 904 -15.09 -1.11 43.40
CA LYS A 904 -14.30 -0.20 42.51
C LYS A 904 -15.16 0.95 42.01
N SER A 905 -16.40 0.71 41.61
CA SER A 905 -17.31 1.77 41.15
C SER A 905 -17.65 2.76 42.27
N PHE A 906 -17.87 2.24 43.47
CA PHE A 906 -18.12 3.06 44.67
C PHE A 906 -16.85 3.88 45.04
N SER A 907 -15.68 3.25 45.13
CA SER A 907 -14.41 3.94 45.40
C SER A 907 -14.14 5.06 44.38
N ARG A 908 -14.35 4.78 43.10
CA ARG A 908 -14.17 5.80 42.03
C ARG A 908 -15.13 6.99 42.20
N MET A 909 -16.37 6.73 42.56
CA MET A 909 -17.36 7.78 42.87
C MET A 909 -16.91 8.67 44.04
N LEU A 910 -16.36 8.08 45.12
CA LEU A 910 -15.80 8.82 46.23
C LEU A 910 -14.66 9.74 45.81
N VAL A 911 -13.71 9.20 45.01
CA VAL A 911 -12.58 9.99 44.49
C VAL A 911 -13.06 11.12 43.59
N GLN A 912 -14.05 10.88 42.72
CA GLN A 912 -14.67 11.92 41.88
C GLN A 912 -15.36 13.02 42.71
N ASN A 913 -15.81 12.71 43.92
CA ASN A 913 -16.36 13.64 44.85
C ASN A 913 -15.34 14.32 45.77
N GLY A 914 -14.04 14.11 45.51
CA GLY A 914 -12.94 14.79 46.20
C GLY A 914 -12.48 14.11 47.49
N ILE A 915 -12.80 12.82 47.72
CA ILE A 915 -12.23 12.06 48.83
C ILE A 915 -10.88 11.50 48.36
N GLU A 916 -9.83 11.74 49.14
CA GLU A 916 -8.48 11.23 48.84
C GLU A 916 -8.42 9.70 48.85
N GLU A 917 -7.73 9.10 47.91
CA GLU A 917 -7.57 7.64 47.80
C GLU A 917 -6.95 7.03 49.04
N SER A 918 -5.98 7.69 49.68
CA SER A 918 -5.34 7.29 50.93
C SER A 918 -6.30 7.04 52.08
N ARG A 919 -7.49 7.56 51.98
CA ARG A 919 -8.55 7.44 52.97
C ARG A 919 -9.56 6.32 52.70
N ILE A 920 -9.40 5.59 51.58
CA ILE A 920 -10.32 4.55 51.12
C ILE A 920 -9.63 3.18 51.22
N PHE A 921 -10.19 2.24 51.99
CA PHE A 921 -9.68 0.89 52.16
C PHE A 921 -10.64 -0.09 51.52
N LEU A 922 -10.18 -0.77 50.52
CA LEU A 922 -10.88 -1.91 49.88
C LEU A 922 -10.50 -3.19 50.58
N ALA A 923 -11.45 -3.81 51.27
CA ALA A 923 -11.27 -5.07 51.92
C ALA A 923 -11.62 -6.25 50.99
N SER A 924 -11.27 -7.50 51.39
CA SER A 924 -11.69 -8.70 50.70
C SER A 924 -13.20 -8.86 50.75
N HIS A 925 -13.77 -9.56 49.76
CA HIS A 925 -15.22 -9.77 49.70
C HIS A 925 -15.74 -10.61 50.86
N GLN A 926 -16.95 -10.31 51.32
CA GLN A 926 -17.74 -11.08 52.29
C GLN A 926 -18.78 -11.91 51.52
N ILE A 927 -18.83 -13.22 51.77
CA ILE A 927 -19.83 -14.12 51.17
C ILE A 927 -20.98 -14.21 52.17
N ASP A 928 -22.18 -13.89 51.72
CA ASP A 928 -23.42 -14.12 52.46
C ASP A 928 -24.22 -15.19 51.73
N GLU A 929 -24.08 -16.44 52.19
CA GLU A 929 -24.69 -17.63 51.57
C GLU A 929 -26.23 -17.58 51.62
N GLN A 930 -26.79 -16.91 52.58
CA GLN A 930 -28.25 -16.79 52.78
C GLN A 930 -28.79 -15.45 52.29
N GLY A 931 -27.91 -14.52 52.01
CA GLY A 931 -28.28 -13.16 51.61
C GLY A 931 -28.97 -13.11 50.25
N THR A 932 -29.93 -12.25 50.15
CA THR A 932 -30.68 -11.93 48.92
C THR A 932 -30.25 -10.63 48.28
N THR A 933 -29.43 -9.81 48.95
CA THR A 933 -29.03 -8.48 48.50
C THR A 933 -27.51 -8.35 48.54
N GLY A 934 -26.90 -8.41 47.39
CA GLY A 934 -25.48 -8.12 47.21
C GLY A 934 -25.19 -6.62 47.07
N GLY A 935 -23.98 -6.18 47.41
CA GLY A 935 -23.67 -4.77 47.36
C GLY A 935 -22.29 -4.44 47.90
N VAL A 936 -22.17 -3.28 48.50
CA VAL A 936 -20.95 -2.75 49.11
C VAL A 936 -21.26 -2.32 50.55
N LYS A 937 -20.66 -3.01 51.54
CA LYS A 937 -20.71 -2.66 52.91
C LYS A 937 -19.64 -1.60 53.20
N VAL A 938 -20.02 -0.51 53.80
CA VAL A 938 -19.16 0.64 54.03
C VAL A 938 -19.12 0.97 55.52
N ALA A 939 -17.92 1.17 56.06
CA ALA A 939 -17.72 1.60 57.45
C ALA A 939 -16.78 2.79 57.51
N ILE A 940 -17.14 3.82 58.24
CA ILE A 940 -16.23 4.93 58.54
C ILE A 940 -15.35 4.50 59.72
N LEU A 941 -14.05 4.63 59.52
CA LEU A 941 -13.01 4.32 60.50
C LEU A 941 -12.47 5.62 61.05
N ASP A 942 -12.53 5.87 62.33
CA ASP A 942 -12.00 7.03 63.03
C ASP A 942 -10.48 6.98 63.23
#